data_a98a32eb60be549c8e332c9f0529caa9
#
_entry.id   a98a32eb60be549c8e332c9f0529caa9
#
_cell.length_a   1.000
_cell.length_b   1.000
_cell.length_c   1.000
_cell.angle_alpha   90.00
_cell.angle_beta   90.00
_cell.angle_gamma   90.00
#
_symmetry.space_group_name_H-M   'P 1'
#
loop_
_entity.id
_entity.type
_entity.pdbx_description
1 polymer ?
#
loop_
_entity_poly.entity_id
_entity_poly.type
_entity_poly.pdbx_seq_one_letter_code
_entity_poly.pdbx_strand_id
1 'polypeptide(L)'
;MVTEGEEDGIMQHNDGTTREAVLDIEGMTCASCVARVEKRLGAVEGVEAAVNLATESAHVSYPADLPEERLVQAVAQAGYTARIRPAGPAHSHSHGDHEGAHVHEVEDAPGATPLRTRLIVSTVLAIPVVVLGMVPAWQFPGWQWLSLVLTAPVVLWGGWPFHRATFANLRHGALTMDTLITMGTFAAFGWSLWALFLGSAGRWGIRHEVVLIGPVHDATSLVYFEVAAAVTVFLLLGRYIEQRSRRAAGAALRALGELTVPEVELADGRTVPLEALRPGDVFVTRPGATLATDGTVVDGRADVDESMLTGEAVPVPVAAGSSVTGGTIVHGGALSVRADAVGADTRLARIAQLVENAQMGKSRVQRLADRISAVFVPIVIALAVLTLVGWILAGGSVAEGFVAAVAVLIIACPCALGLATPVAILVGTGRGAQLGILVTGPDALENAQRIDTVVLDKTGTVTTGQMRVRRVVVAPGVDQERARRTAGALEAGSEHPVARALAAADAPAVADFAAVAGRGVIGEVEGIRAFAGNAALAADMGADLPAELAAALEDSIGTNVVVGWVGDDGRMRAAAVFELEDAVREDAAQAVAELSDAGIRVILLTGDAEPVARRVAAEVGIGDVRAQVSPEGKLAAITQLKAEGRRVAMVGDGVNDAAALAASDLGIAMGAGTDAARHAGDITLTGSRLRQVTTALSLSRRVMSVIRGNLFWAFAYNVAALPLAASGLLNPMIAGAAMAFSSLFVVLNSLRLRRAG
;
A
#
# COMPACT_ATOMS: atom_id res chain seq x y z
N MET A 1 -14.10 -16.10 49.04
CA MET A 1 -13.75 -14.68 49.03
C MET A 1 -12.75 -14.54 47.90
N VAL A 2 -13.15 -14.47 46.67
CA VAL A 2 -13.82 -13.43 45.84
C VAL A 2 -13.04 -12.12 45.93
N THR A 3 -12.33 -11.80 44.90
CA THR A 3 -12.33 -10.48 44.26
C THR A 3 -12.17 -10.67 42.78
N GLU A 4 -13.26 -10.32 42.14
CA GLU A 4 -13.49 -9.93 40.75
C GLU A 4 -12.63 -8.73 40.37
N GLY A 5 -12.38 -8.62 39.06
CA GLY A 5 -12.25 -7.32 38.43
C GLY A 5 -11.01 -7.18 37.55
N GLU A 6 -11.09 -7.68 36.31
CA GLU A 6 -10.43 -7.07 35.16
C GLU A 6 -11.22 -7.43 33.90
N GLU A 7 -12.30 -6.68 33.71
CA GLU A 7 -13.04 -6.61 32.46
C GLU A 7 -12.81 -5.25 31.80
N ASP A 8 -12.74 -5.29 30.47
CA ASP A 8 -13.07 -4.23 29.53
C ASP A 8 -12.10 -3.06 29.33
N GLY A 9 -11.20 -3.26 28.37
CA GLY A 9 -10.70 -2.20 27.50
C GLY A 9 -11.45 -2.18 26.17
N ILE A 10 -12.75 -1.83 26.19
CA ILE A 10 -13.52 -1.55 24.98
C ILE A 10 -13.03 -0.26 24.36
N MET A 11 -12.62 -0.33 23.08
CA MET A 11 -12.32 0.83 22.25
C MET A 11 -13.49 1.83 22.28
N GLN A 12 -13.27 2.97 22.90
CA GLN A 12 -14.16 4.12 22.80
C GLN A 12 -13.94 4.82 21.46
N HIS A 13 -15.01 5.01 20.75
CA HIS A 13 -15.13 5.81 19.55
C HIS A 13 -14.71 7.27 19.79
N ASN A 14 -14.05 7.79 18.79
CA ASN A 14 -13.46 9.10 18.64
C ASN A 14 -14.55 10.20 18.66
N ASP A 15 -14.69 10.84 19.80
CA ASP A 15 -15.45 12.08 19.97
C ASP A 15 -14.44 13.22 19.97
N GLY A 16 -14.29 13.97 18.86
CA GLY A 16 -13.79 15.36 18.74
C GLY A 16 -12.54 15.82 19.52
N THR A 17 -11.86 14.97 20.26
CA THR A 17 -10.80 15.33 21.23
C THR A 17 -9.37 14.97 20.77
N THR A 18 -9.20 14.27 19.66
CA THR A 18 -7.88 13.89 19.13
C THR A 18 -7.60 14.58 17.80
N ARG A 19 -6.34 14.96 17.60
CA ARG A 19 -5.79 15.50 16.35
C ARG A 19 -4.76 14.54 15.78
N GLU A 20 -4.56 14.62 14.47
CA GLU A 20 -3.51 13.89 13.77
C GLU A 20 -2.46 14.85 13.20
N ALA A 21 -1.19 14.46 13.27
CA ALA A 21 -0.09 15.18 12.65
C ALA A 21 0.90 14.22 12.02
N VAL A 22 1.54 14.67 10.95
CA VAL A 22 2.67 13.98 10.32
C VAL A 22 3.93 14.75 10.65
N LEU A 23 4.91 14.04 11.25
CA LEU A 23 6.23 14.60 11.51
C LEU A 23 7.24 14.01 10.52
N ASP A 24 7.98 14.85 9.81
CA ASP A 24 9.14 14.45 9.04
C ASP A 24 10.35 14.34 10.01
N ILE A 25 10.99 13.18 10.07
CA ILE A 25 12.04 12.86 11.05
C ILE A 25 13.36 12.58 10.36
N GLU A 26 14.33 13.42 10.60
CA GLU A 26 15.67 13.28 10.00
C GLU A 26 16.60 12.45 10.89
N GLY A 27 17.47 11.64 10.25
CA GLY A 27 18.56 10.92 10.88
C GLY A 27 18.25 9.52 11.36
N MET A 28 17.06 8.98 11.07
CA MET A 28 16.75 7.56 11.30
C MET A 28 17.48 6.69 10.28
N THR A 29 18.23 5.69 10.75
CA THR A 29 19.04 4.82 9.88
C THR A 29 18.68 3.35 9.97
N CYS A 30 17.91 2.95 10.98
CA CYS A 30 17.58 1.54 11.23
C CYS A 30 16.31 1.39 12.06
N ALA A 31 15.81 0.15 12.11
CA ALA A 31 14.59 -0.20 12.84
C ALA A 31 14.65 0.11 14.35
N SER A 32 15.84 0.04 14.98
CA SER A 32 16.00 0.42 16.39
C SER A 32 15.89 1.95 16.61
N CYS A 33 16.20 2.75 15.59
CA CYS A 33 15.94 4.19 15.61
C CYS A 33 14.43 4.46 15.65
N VAL A 34 13.68 3.79 14.77
CA VAL A 34 12.21 3.86 14.68
C VAL A 34 11.57 3.48 16.02
N ALA A 35 11.92 2.30 16.56
CA ALA A 35 11.36 1.83 17.83
C ALA A 35 11.63 2.80 19.01
N ARG A 36 12.74 3.55 18.96
CA ARG A 36 13.05 4.56 19.96
C ARG A 36 12.18 5.79 19.82
N VAL A 37 11.98 6.28 18.60
CA VAL A 37 11.10 7.42 18.33
C VAL A 37 9.68 7.07 18.74
N GLU A 38 9.17 5.91 18.32
CA GLU A 38 7.84 5.41 18.72
C GLU A 38 7.69 5.34 20.26
N LYS A 39 8.69 4.77 20.93
CA LYS A 39 8.67 4.68 22.40
C LYS A 39 8.67 6.06 23.08
N ARG A 40 9.35 7.05 22.53
CA ARG A 40 9.40 8.40 23.09
C ARG A 40 8.14 9.18 22.81
N LEU A 41 7.57 9.06 21.61
CA LEU A 41 6.27 9.64 21.28
C LEU A 41 5.15 9.01 22.11
N GLY A 42 5.11 7.68 22.19
CA GLY A 42 4.12 6.96 23.01
C GLY A 42 4.34 7.07 24.53
N ALA A 43 5.42 7.70 25.01
CA ALA A 43 5.60 8.05 26.41
C ALA A 43 4.93 9.39 26.77
N VAL A 44 4.46 10.15 25.79
CA VAL A 44 3.64 11.34 26.00
C VAL A 44 2.19 10.89 26.19
N GLU A 45 1.56 11.34 27.25
CA GLU A 45 0.21 10.90 27.64
C GLU A 45 -0.82 11.18 26.54
N GLY A 46 -1.58 10.15 26.15
CA GLY A 46 -2.60 10.23 25.10
C GLY A 46 -2.05 10.27 23.67
N VAL A 47 -0.76 10.03 23.45
CA VAL A 47 -0.14 10.04 22.12
C VAL A 47 0.05 8.62 21.60
N GLU A 48 -0.51 8.36 20.42
CA GLU A 48 -0.22 7.17 19.63
C GLU A 48 0.62 7.56 18.40
N ALA A 49 1.72 6.85 18.14
CA ALA A 49 2.62 7.16 17.05
C ALA A 49 3.04 5.91 16.27
N ALA A 50 2.95 5.98 14.95
CA ALA A 50 3.51 5.02 14.01
C ALA A 50 4.64 5.68 13.21
N VAL A 51 5.85 5.15 13.32
CA VAL A 51 7.04 5.72 12.67
C VAL A 51 7.49 4.83 11.51
N ASN A 52 7.70 5.43 10.35
CA ASN A 52 8.15 4.75 9.15
C ASN A 52 9.59 5.16 8.77
N LEU A 53 10.47 4.17 8.70
CA LEU A 53 11.85 4.37 8.27
C LEU A 53 11.96 4.67 6.77
N ALA A 54 11.05 4.16 5.93
CA ALA A 54 11.15 4.29 4.48
C ALA A 54 10.75 5.69 3.99
N THR A 55 9.78 6.30 4.66
CA THR A 55 9.31 7.67 4.39
C THR A 55 9.96 8.71 5.29
N GLU A 56 10.76 8.27 6.29
CA GLU A 56 11.38 9.11 7.33
C GLU A 56 10.35 10.00 8.05
N SER A 57 9.13 9.48 8.27
CA SER A 57 8.02 10.19 8.88
C SER A 57 7.40 9.45 10.06
N ALA A 58 6.70 10.18 10.92
CA ALA A 58 5.84 9.62 11.98
C ALA A 58 4.42 10.19 11.84
N HIS A 59 3.43 9.32 11.85
CA HIS A 59 2.04 9.69 12.06
C HIS A 59 1.74 9.61 13.55
N VAL A 60 1.16 10.68 14.05
CA VAL A 60 0.92 10.86 15.48
C VAL A 60 -0.52 11.29 15.68
N SER A 61 -1.28 10.47 16.43
CA SER A 61 -2.58 10.83 16.98
C SER A 61 -2.37 11.34 18.41
N TYR A 62 -2.90 12.52 18.74
CA TYR A 62 -2.66 13.18 20.03
C TYR A 62 -3.86 13.99 20.49
N PRO A 63 -4.02 14.23 21.81
CA PRO A 63 -5.10 15.06 22.34
C PRO A 63 -5.07 16.48 21.79
N ALA A 64 -6.23 17.06 21.51
CA ALA A 64 -6.36 18.41 20.89
C ALA A 64 -5.77 19.53 21.75
N ASP A 65 -5.62 19.33 23.05
CA ASP A 65 -5.04 20.26 24.04
C ASP A 65 -3.51 20.12 24.15
N LEU A 66 -2.89 19.09 23.54
CA LEU A 66 -1.44 18.90 23.56
C LEU A 66 -0.77 19.82 22.52
N PRO A 67 0.18 20.68 22.93
CA PRO A 67 0.94 21.51 21.99
C PRO A 67 1.82 20.64 21.08
N GLU A 68 1.81 20.92 19.78
CA GLU A 68 2.58 20.18 18.76
C GLU A 68 4.10 20.21 19.03
N GLU A 69 4.61 21.26 19.66
CA GLU A 69 6.01 21.38 20.07
C GLU A 69 6.44 20.27 21.02
N ARG A 70 5.52 19.69 21.79
CA ARG A 70 5.80 18.55 22.68
C ARG A 70 6.14 17.29 21.88
N LEU A 71 5.51 17.11 20.73
CA LEU A 71 5.82 15.98 19.83
C LEU A 71 7.23 16.13 19.26
N VAL A 72 7.58 17.32 18.78
CA VAL A 72 8.92 17.64 18.27
C VAL A 72 9.97 17.46 19.38
N GLN A 73 9.69 17.90 20.60
CA GLN A 73 10.57 17.72 21.76
C GLN A 73 10.76 16.25 22.10
N ALA A 74 9.71 15.41 22.02
CA ALA A 74 9.80 13.97 22.27
C ALA A 74 10.74 13.27 21.25
N VAL A 75 10.66 13.66 19.97
CA VAL A 75 11.57 13.19 18.92
C VAL A 75 13.00 13.69 19.17
N ALA A 76 13.18 14.94 19.57
CA ALA A 76 14.49 15.49 19.93
C ALA A 76 15.13 14.77 21.13
N GLN A 77 14.34 14.39 22.13
CA GLN A 77 14.79 13.55 23.26
C GLN A 77 15.18 12.13 22.82
N ALA A 78 14.62 11.63 21.71
CA ALA A 78 15.07 10.38 21.10
C ALA A 78 16.41 10.53 20.35
N GLY A 79 16.91 11.77 20.17
CA GLY A 79 18.17 12.07 19.48
C GLY A 79 18.00 12.34 17.98
N TYR A 80 16.80 12.70 17.52
CA TYR A 80 16.47 12.96 16.12
C TYR A 80 15.85 14.34 15.95
N THR A 81 15.85 14.87 14.72
CA THR A 81 15.21 16.15 14.39
C THR A 81 13.85 15.86 13.76
N ALA A 82 12.81 16.55 14.19
CA ALA A 82 11.48 16.44 13.61
C ALA A 82 10.96 17.81 13.20
N ARG A 83 10.18 17.81 12.10
CA ARG A 83 9.38 18.96 11.65
C ARG A 83 7.96 18.49 11.44
N ILE A 84 6.99 19.29 11.87
CA ILE A 84 5.59 19.02 11.62
C ILE A 84 5.28 19.39 10.18
N ARG A 85 4.68 18.45 9.44
CA ARG A 85 4.18 18.71 8.09
C ARG A 85 2.86 19.45 8.23
N PRO A 86 2.71 20.66 7.64
CA PRO A 86 1.43 21.41 7.73
C PRO A 86 0.29 20.55 7.16
N ALA A 87 -0.82 20.49 7.86
CA ALA A 87 -2.07 19.92 7.36
C ALA A 87 -2.69 20.91 6.37
N GLY A 88 -2.39 20.76 5.08
CA GLY A 88 -2.92 21.62 4.01
C GLY A 88 -2.13 21.43 2.73
N PRO A 89 -2.66 21.79 1.54
CA PRO A 89 -1.91 21.77 0.31
C PRO A 89 -0.68 22.66 0.44
N ALA A 90 0.45 22.21 -0.06
CA ALA A 90 1.74 22.90 0.02
C ALA A 90 1.60 24.37 -0.40
N HIS A 91 1.58 25.28 0.56
CA HIS A 91 1.52 26.71 0.29
C HIS A 91 2.92 27.29 0.08
N SER A 92 3.08 27.82 -1.10
CA SER A 92 3.86 29.00 -1.53
C SER A 92 5.00 29.42 -0.62
N HIS A 93 6.20 29.25 -1.08
CA HIS A 93 7.29 30.19 -0.82
C HIS A 93 7.43 31.14 -2.01
N SER A 94 7.32 32.45 -1.66
CA SER A 94 7.45 33.60 -2.54
C SER A 94 8.69 33.58 -3.44
N HIS A 95 8.42 33.90 -4.69
CA HIS A 95 9.27 34.55 -5.71
C HIS A 95 10.81 34.48 -5.57
N GLY A 96 11.38 33.68 -6.44
CA GLY A 96 12.74 33.74 -6.91
C GLY A 96 12.83 32.78 -8.11
N ASP A 97 12.96 33.39 -9.30
CA ASP A 97 13.08 32.69 -10.59
C ASP A 97 14.01 31.48 -10.53
N HIS A 98 13.48 30.28 -10.75
CA HIS A 98 14.21 29.18 -11.40
C HIS A 98 13.23 28.13 -11.90
N GLU A 99 13.31 27.86 -13.20
CA GLU A 99 12.66 26.78 -13.94
C GLU A 99 12.96 25.40 -13.33
N GLY A 100 11.93 24.57 -13.19
CA GLY A 100 12.03 23.16 -12.89
C GLY A 100 11.23 22.73 -11.68
N ALA A 101 10.25 21.85 -11.88
CA ALA A 101 9.48 21.19 -10.84
C ALA A 101 10.40 20.53 -9.79
N HIS A 102 10.64 21.19 -8.68
CA HIS A 102 11.38 20.64 -7.56
C HIS A 102 10.46 19.73 -6.75
N VAL A 103 10.49 18.44 -7.07
CA VAL A 103 10.23 17.39 -6.10
C VAL A 103 11.19 17.65 -4.92
N HIS A 104 10.67 17.82 -3.71
CA HIS A 104 11.49 17.95 -2.51
C HIS A 104 12.47 16.78 -2.45
N GLU A 105 13.68 17.02 -2.91
CA GLU A 105 14.83 16.22 -2.51
C GLU A 105 14.90 16.37 -0.99
N VAL A 106 14.92 15.24 -0.30
CA VAL A 106 15.37 15.21 1.09
C VAL A 106 16.81 15.71 1.02
N GLU A 107 16.98 17.03 1.16
CA GLU A 107 18.30 17.64 1.28
C GLU A 107 18.91 17.08 2.57
N ASP A 108 20.07 16.43 2.41
CA ASP A 108 20.97 16.23 3.54
C ASP A 108 21.05 17.57 4.30
N ALA A 109 21.00 17.54 5.62
CA ALA A 109 21.01 18.74 6.47
C ALA A 109 21.97 19.80 5.91
N PRO A 110 21.62 21.11 5.92
CA PRO A 110 22.44 22.15 5.30
C PRO A 110 23.90 22.03 5.73
N GLY A 111 24.80 21.70 4.77
CA GLY A 111 26.22 21.45 5.02
C GLY A 111 26.63 19.97 5.14
N ALA A 112 25.72 18.99 5.04
CA ALA A 112 26.07 17.57 4.98
C ALA A 112 26.57 17.16 3.59
N THR A 113 27.71 16.47 3.53
CA THR A 113 28.22 15.95 2.25
C THR A 113 27.35 14.82 1.73
N PRO A 114 26.82 14.88 0.49
CA PRO A 114 25.96 13.83 -0.07
C PRO A 114 26.61 12.44 -0.01
N LEU A 115 25.83 11.42 0.26
CA LEU A 115 26.30 10.02 0.34
C LEU A 115 27.03 9.57 -0.92
N ARG A 116 26.58 10.03 -2.10
CA ARG A 116 27.23 9.78 -3.40
C ARG A 116 28.66 10.32 -3.42
N THR A 117 28.87 11.54 -2.96
CA THR A 117 30.21 12.17 -2.91
C THR A 117 31.12 11.42 -1.95
N ARG A 118 30.61 11.05 -0.75
CA ARG A 118 31.36 10.22 0.20
C ARG A 118 31.79 8.88 -0.42
N LEU A 119 30.87 8.21 -1.11
CA LEU A 119 31.14 6.94 -1.78
C LEU A 119 32.23 7.10 -2.85
N ILE A 120 32.10 8.09 -3.74
CA ILE A 120 33.05 8.31 -4.85
C ILE A 120 34.47 8.62 -4.30
N VAL A 121 34.53 9.59 -3.38
CA VAL A 121 35.84 9.99 -2.80
C VAL A 121 36.46 8.83 -2.03
N SER A 122 35.71 8.15 -1.18
CA SER A 122 36.18 6.98 -0.44
C SER A 122 36.65 5.85 -1.37
N THR A 123 35.95 5.60 -2.47
CA THR A 123 36.33 4.59 -3.47
C THR A 123 37.65 4.96 -4.17
N VAL A 124 37.79 6.22 -4.59
CA VAL A 124 39.03 6.69 -5.25
C VAL A 124 40.25 6.57 -4.33
N LEU A 125 40.10 6.89 -3.03
CA LEU A 125 41.14 6.75 -2.03
C LEU A 125 41.41 5.29 -1.63
N ALA A 126 40.40 4.45 -1.59
CA ALA A 126 40.51 3.05 -1.18
C ALA A 126 41.16 2.16 -2.25
N ILE A 127 40.91 2.42 -3.55
CA ILE A 127 41.47 1.60 -4.65
C ILE A 127 43.01 1.44 -4.55
N PRO A 128 43.80 2.51 -4.42
CA PRO A 128 45.26 2.38 -4.26
C PRO A 128 45.64 1.58 -3.01
N VAL A 129 44.93 1.77 -1.89
CA VAL A 129 45.20 1.07 -0.64
C VAL A 129 44.94 -0.44 -0.81
N VAL A 130 43.82 -0.82 -1.40
CA VAL A 130 43.47 -2.23 -1.65
C VAL A 130 44.47 -2.85 -2.64
N VAL A 131 44.83 -2.15 -3.71
CA VAL A 131 45.84 -2.65 -4.69
C VAL A 131 47.19 -2.86 -4.04
N LEU A 132 47.69 -1.90 -3.26
CA LEU A 132 48.96 -2.02 -2.54
C LEU A 132 48.91 -3.15 -1.48
N GLY A 133 47.79 -3.30 -0.78
CA GLY A 133 47.60 -4.37 0.20
C GLY A 133 47.54 -5.75 -0.42
N MET A 134 46.97 -5.90 -1.64
CA MET A 134 46.70 -7.19 -2.29
C MET A 134 47.70 -7.62 -3.35
N VAL A 135 48.53 -6.68 -3.89
CA VAL A 135 49.48 -6.96 -4.95
C VAL A 135 50.93 -6.71 -4.48
N PRO A 136 51.63 -7.74 -3.95
CA PRO A 136 52.97 -7.57 -3.40
C PRO A 136 54.00 -6.99 -4.40
N ALA A 137 53.79 -7.24 -5.70
CA ALA A 137 54.67 -6.71 -6.77
C ALA A 137 54.62 -5.17 -6.88
N TRP A 138 53.57 -4.51 -6.41
CA TRP A 138 53.40 -3.05 -6.46
C TRP A 138 53.78 -2.36 -5.16
N GLN A 139 54.14 -3.14 -4.13
CA GLN A 139 54.59 -2.61 -2.84
C GLN A 139 55.99 -2.01 -2.94
N PHE A 140 56.09 -0.71 -2.74
CA PHE A 140 57.34 0.02 -2.70
C PHE A 140 57.75 0.34 -1.23
N PRO A 141 59.02 0.68 -0.94
CA PRO A 141 59.44 1.03 0.42
C PRO A 141 58.60 2.16 1.00
N GLY A 142 57.89 1.91 2.13
CA GLY A 142 57.06 2.89 2.79
C GLY A 142 55.58 2.95 2.29
N TRP A 143 55.13 1.97 1.51
CA TRP A 143 53.75 1.90 1.03
C TRP A 143 52.69 1.88 2.16
N GLN A 144 53.04 1.35 3.32
CA GLN A 144 52.18 1.34 4.50
C GLN A 144 51.79 2.74 5.01
N TRP A 145 52.77 3.68 4.92
CA TRP A 145 52.54 5.08 5.31
C TRP A 145 51.61 5.78 4.34
N LEU A 146 51.75 5.53 3.04
CA LEU A 146 50.78 6.00 2.04
C LEU A 146 49.42 5.41 2.26
N SER A 147 49.32 4.12 2.58
CA SER A 147 48.07 3.46 2.91
C SER A 147 47.37 4.08 4.12
N LEU A 148 48.12 4.45 5.17
CA LEU A 148 47.58 5.21 6.30
C LEU A 148 46.97 6.55 5.86
N VAL A 149 47.70 7.35 5.10
CA VAL A 149 47.25 8.67 4.67
C VAL A 149 45.99 8.61 3.82
N LEU A 150 45.86 7.59 2.98
CA LEU A 150 44.67 7.39 2.14
C LEU A 150 43.52 6.77 2.90
N THR A 151 43.77 5.86 3.87
CA THR A 151 42.70 5.17 4.62
C THR A 151 42.09 6.07 5.70
N ALA A 152 42.87 6.92 6.36
CA ALA A 152 42.37 7.76 7.44
C ALA A 152 41.14 8.61 7.02
N PRO A 153 41.13 9.35 5.89
CA PRO A 153 39.95 10.06 5.44
C PRO A 153 38.79 9.11 5.07
N VAL A 154 39.07 7.90 4.54
CA VAL A 154 38.04 6.94 4.21
C VAL A 154 37.30 6.48 5.47
N VAL A 155 38.04 6.11 6.51
CA VAL A 155 37.46 5.61 7.77
C VAL A 155 36.80 6.76 8.54
N LEU A 156 37.53 7.88 8.77
CA LEU A 156 37.06 8.94 9.67
C LEU A 156 35.99 9.83 9.04
N TRP A 157 36.16 10.23 7.78
CA TRP A 157 35.20 11.10 7.09
C TRP A 157 34.20 10.30 6.27
N GLY A 158 34.63 9.33 5.47
CA GLY A 158 33.75 8.43 4.70
C GLY A 158 32.82 7.65 5.62
N GLY A 159 33.38 7.02 6.67
CA GLY A 159 32.64 6.25 7.68
C GLY A 159 31.84 7.08 8.70
N TRP A 160 31.94 8.41 8.67
CA TRP A 160 31.33 9.31 9.67
C TRP A 160 29.84 9.06 9.93
N PRO A 161 28.98 8.82 8.90
CA PRO A 161 27.55 8.53 9.15
C PRO A 161 27.34 7.34 10.10
N PHE A 162 28.13 6.27 9.96
CA PHE A 162 28.05 5.08 10.82
C PHE A 162 28.55 5.38 12.23
N HIS A 163 29.66 6.11 12.35
CA HIS A 163 30.24 6.46 13.65
C HIS A 163 29.32 7.40 14.43
N ARG A 164 28.77 8.43 13.79
CA ARG A 164 27.81 9.34 14.42
C ARG A 164 26.58 8.58 14.93
N ALA A 165 26.01 7.68 14.10
CA ALA A 165 24.87 6.84 14.49
C ALA A 165 25.22 5.93 15.70
N THR A 166 26.41 5.31 15.69
CA THR A 166 26.89 4.50 16.80
C THR A 166 27.00 5.30 18.10
N PHE A 167 27.67 6.45 18.07
CA PHE A 167 27.84 7.28 19.28
C PHE A 167 26.50 7.80 19.81
N ALA A 168 25.60 8.21 18.92
CA ALA A 168 24.26 8.63 19.32
C ALA A 168 23.46 7.50 19.97
N ASN A 169 23.56 6.27 19.44
CA ASN A 169 22.87 5.11 19.97
C ASN A 169 23.49 4.61 21.27
N LEU A 170 24.82 4.60 21.38
CA LEU A 170 25.53 4.15 22.59
C LEU A 170 25.23 5.04 23.81
N ARG A 171 25.09 6.37 23.62
CA ARG A 171 24.69 7.30 24.70
C ARG A 171 23.36 6.92 25.35
N HIS A 172 22.54 6.16 24.64
CA HIS A 172 21.24 5.68 25.12
C HIS A 172 21.24 4.17 25.44
N GLY A 173 22.42 3.53 25.51
CA GLY A 173 22.56 2.12 25.85
C GLY A 173 22.07 1.15 24.77
N ALA A 174 21.90 1.60 23.50
CA ALA A 174 21.45 0.75 22.41
C ALA A 174 22.61 0.35 21.49
N LEU A 175 22.76 -0.96 21.29
CA LEU A 175 23.69 -1.55 20.32
C LEU A 175 22.95 -1.78 19.01
N THR A 176 23.47 -1.21 17.92
CA THR A 176 22.88 -1.28 16.58
C THR A 176 23.84 -1.90 15.58
N MET A 177 23.38 -2.17 14.36
CA MET A 177 24.27 -2.64 13.29
C MET A 177 25.43 -1.66 13.01
N ASP A 178 25.19 -0.33 13.15
CA ASP A 178 26.24 0.69 12.99
C ASP A 178 27.35 0.54 14.05
N THR A 179 27.02 -0.03 15.25
CA THR A 179 27.99 -0.35 16.29
C THR A 179 28.95 -1.44 15.83
N LEU A 180 28.47 -2.51 15.20
CA LEU A 180 29.33 -3.58 14.67
C LEU A 180 30.28 -3.05 13.57
N ILE A 181 29.76 -2.18 12.70
CA ILE A 181 30.52 -1.53 11.62
C ILE A 181 31.64 -0.67 12.22
N THR A 182 31.27 0.21 13.15
CA THR A 182 32.23 1.12 13.79
C THR A 182 33.30 0.34 14.57
N MET A 183 32.90 -0.67 15.32
CA MET A 183 33.85 -1.53 16.05
C MET A 183 34.79 -2.26 15.09
N GLY A 184 34.27 -2.89 14.03
CA GLY A 184 35.08 -3.63 13.06
C GLY A 184 36.06 -2.74 12.29
N THR A 185 35.61 -1.58 11.80
CA THR A 185 36.46 -0.65 11.06
C THR A 185 37.51 0.01 11.95
N PHE A 186 37.13 0.47 13.15
CA PHE A 186 38.11 1.03 14.11
C PHE A 186 39.08 -0.02 14.65
N ALA A 187 38.64 -1.26 14.83
CA ALA A 187 39.52 -2.35 15.24
C ALA A 187 40.60 -2.58 14.16
N ALA A 188 40.19 -2.76 12.89
CA ALA A 188 41.15 -2.94 11.80
C ALA A 188 42.08 -1.74 11.60
N PHE A 189 41.58 -0.53 11.67
CA PHE A 189 42.35 0.71 11.58
C PHE A 189 43.30 0.88 12.78
N GLY A 190 42.80 0.67 14.00
CA GLY A 190 43.60 0.78 15.23
C GLY A 190 44.71 -0.24 15.31
N TRP A 191 44.44 -1.51 14.93
CA TRP A 191 45.48 -2.52 14.80
C TRP A 191 46.58 -2.07 13.83
N SER A 192 46.20 -1.56 12.67
CA SER A 192 47.15 -1.12 11.65
C SER A 192 47.98 0.03 12.13
N LEU A 193 47.41 0.97 12.91
CA LEU A 193 48.17 2.02 13.57
C LEU A 193 49.18 1.44 14.59
N TRP A 194 48.75 0.51 15.44
CA TRP A 194 49.60 -0.17 16.40
C TRP A 194 50.76 -0.89 15.70
N ALA A 195 50.48 -1.68 14.64
CA ALA A 195 51.50 -2.40 13.86
C ALA A 195 52.49 -1.46 13.18
N LEU A 196 52.01 -0.30 12.69
CA LEU A 196 52.83 0.69 11.97
C LEU A 196 53.74 1.47 12.92
N PHE A 197 53.25 1.91 14.11
CA PHE A 197 54.00 2.78 14.99
C PHE A 197 54.76 2.02 16.07
N LEU A 198 54.23 0.90 16.57
CA LEU A 198 54.76 0.11 17.71
C LEU A 198 55.21 -1.29 17.28
N GLY A 199 54.72 -1.80 16.16
CA GLY A 199 55.12 -3.08 15.57
C GLY A 199 56.28 -2.96 14.63
N SER A 200 56.42 -3.98 13.75
CA SER A 200 57.48 -4.03 12.74
C SER A 200 57.01 -3.49 11.35
N ALA A 201 55.71 -3.26 11.15
CA ALA A 201 55.14 -2.89 9.84
C ALA A 201 55.62 -1.54 9.31
N GLY A 202 56.05 -0.61 10.15
CA GLY A 202 56.55 0.71 9.76
C GLY A 202 57.98 0.72 9.21
N ARG A 203 58.71 -0.38 9.22
CA ARG A 203 60.07 -0.48 8.75
C ARG A 203 60.13 -0.43 7.21
N TRP A 204 61.10 0.31 6.66
CA TRP A 204 61.29 0.45 5.23
C TRP A 204 61.65 -0.88 4.55
N GLY A 205 60.97 -1.19 3.45
CA GLY A 205 61.28 -2.39 2.62
C GLY A 205 60.54 -3.66 3.02
N ILE A 206 59.67 -3.66 4.04
CA ILE A 206 58.83 -4.79 4.36
C ILE A 206 57.75 -4.94 3.28
N ARG A 207 57.64 -6.14 2.70
CA ARG A 207 56.58 -6.54 1.77
C ARG A 207 55.61 -7.50 2.47
N HIS A 208 54.38 -7.37 2.15
CA HIS A 208 53.27 -8.21 2.67
C HIS A 208 53.02 -9.36 1.73
N GLU A 209 52.99 -10.59 2.25
CA GLU A 209 52.41 -11.73 1.54
C GLU A 209 50.89 -11.74 1.79
N VAL A 210 50.08 -11.75 0.74
CA VAL A 210 48.63 -11.79 0.84
C VAL A 210 48.18 -13.19 1.16
N VAL A 211 47.78 -13.44 2.39
CA VAL A 211 47.15 -14.70 2.80
C VAL A 211 45.63 -14.53 2.75
N LEU A 212 44.99 -14.97 1.65
CA LEU A 212 43.53 -14.96 1.54
C LEU A 212 42.86 -16.05 2.38
N ILE A 213 43.53 -17.18 2.56
CA ILE A 213 43.05 -18.34 3.31
C ILE A 213 44.29 -19.00 3.96
N GLY A 214 44.33 -19.09 5.30
CA GLY A 214 45.38 -19.80 6.03
C GLY A 214 46.03 -19.00 7.16
N PRO A 215 46.91 -19.64 8.00
CA PRO A 215 47.53 -18.99 9.13
C PRO A 215 48.57 -17.93 8.73
N VAL A 216 48.63 -16.85 9.50
CA VAL A 216 49.54 -15.72 9.31
C VAL A 216 50.76 -15.87 10.21
N HIS A 217 51.97 -15.89 9.66
CA HIS A 217 53.20 -16.28 10.42
C HIS A 217 53.80 -15.10 11.24
N ASP A 218 53.63 -13.85 10.86
CA ASP A 218 54.10 -12.68 11.64
C ASP A 218 53.04 -11.56 11.68
N ALA A 219 52.30 -11.53 12.72
CA ALA A 219 51.18 -10.63 12.92
C ALA A 219 51.60 -9.18 13.20
N THR A 220 52.79 -8.93 13.70
CA THR A 220 53.26 -7.58 14.06
C THR A 220 53.70 -6.78 12.83
N SER A 221 53.92 -7.46 11.70
CA SER A 221 54.26 -6.85 10.41
C SER A 221 53.05 -6.53 9.56
N LEU A 222 51.81 -7.00 9.97
CA LEU A 222 50.61 -6.92 9.16
C LEU A 222 49.82 -5.65 9.45
N VAL A 223 49.50 -4.90 8.39
CA VAL A 223 48.53 -3.81 8.41
C VAL A 223 47.25 -4.24 7.71
N TYR A 224 46.12 -3.73 8.14
CA TYR A 224 44.77 -4.03 7.61
C TYR A 224 44.08 -2.76 7.13
N PHE A 225 44.85 -1.79 6.60
CA PHE A 225 44.31 -0.56 6.06
C PHE A 225 43.39 -0.82 4.86
N GLU A 226 43.73 -1.79 4.01
CA GLU A 226 42.91 -2.21 2.89
C GLU A 226 41.55 -2.80 3.34
N VAL A 227 41.54 -3.55 4.46
CA VAL A 227 40.32 -4.07 5.06
C VAL A 227 39.43 -2.94 5.56
N ALA A 228 39.98 -2.01 6.35
CA ALA A 228 39.22 -0.88 6.90
C ALA A 228 38.66 0.03 5.77
N ALA A 229 39.45 0.28 4.75
CA ALA A 229 39.04 1.09 3.59
C ALA A 229 37.99 0.38 2.75
N ALA A 230 38.22 -0.88 2.36
CA ALA A 230 37.31 -1.66 1.53
C ALA A 230 35.97 -1.89 2.22
N VAL A 231 35.96 -2.26 3.49
CA VAL A 231 34.71 -2.46 4.27
C VAL A 231 33.92 -1.15 4.34
N THR A 232 34.56 -0.03 4.61
CA THR A 232 33.89 1.29 4.63
C THR A 232 33.26 1.61 3.27
N VAL A 233 33.98 1.37 2.16
CA VAL A 233 33.47 1.58 0.78
C VAL A 233 32.29 0.64 0.48
N PHE A 234 32.38 -0.66 0.81
CA PHE A 234 31.29 -1.60 0.58
C PHE A 234 30.04 -1.23 1.38
N LEU A 235 30.19 -0.74 2.59
CA LEU A 235 29.08 -0.28 3.41
C LEU A 235 28.44 1.01 2.88
N LEU A 236 29.24 1.97 2.42
CA LEU A 236 28.77 3.17 1.74
C LEU A 236 28.04 2.81 0.45
N LEU A 237 28.57 1.85 -0.32
CA LEU A 237 27.90 1.33 -1.52
C LEU A 237 26.56 0.69 -1.19
N GLY A 238 26.51 -0.15 -0.16
CA GLY A 238 25.27 -0.77 0.34
C GLY A 238 24.22 0.29 0.70
N ARG A 239 24.61 1.32 1.47
CA ARG A 239 23.74 2.45 1.83
C ARG A 239 23.29 3.27 0.62
N TYR A 240 24.17 3.49 -0.34
CA TYR A 240 23.83 4.22 -1.58
C TYR A 240 22.81 3.44 -2.42
N ILE A 241 23.03 2.13 -2.61
CA ILE A 241 22.08 1.24 -3.30
C ILE A 241 20.74 1.24 -2.56
N GLU A 242 20.74 1.16 -1.25
CA GLU A 242 19.56 1.24 -0.40
C GLU A 242 18.78 2.53 -0.65
N GLN A 243 19.42 3.70 -0.54
CA GLN A 243 18.78 4.99 -0.74
C GLN A 243 18.23 5.15 -2.16
N ARG A 244 19.00 4.73 -3.17
CA ARG A 244 18.56 4.75 -4.57
C ARG A 244 17.36 3.84 -4.82
N SER A 245 17.33 2.68 -4.17
CA SER A 245 16.25 1.71 -4.33
C SER A 245 14.96 2.17 -3.67
N ARG A 246 15.04 2.80 -2.51
CA ARG A 246 13.89 3.46 -1.86
C ARG A 246 13.30 4.53 -2.77
N ARG A 247 14.14 5.41 -3.35
CA ARG A 247 13.70 6.43 -4.32
C ARG A 247 13.04 5.83 -5.56
N ALA A 248 13.60 4.76 -6.12
CA ALA A 248 13.04 4.07 -7.29
C ALA A 248 11.73 3.34 -6.98
N ALA A 249 11.57 2.81 -5.78
CA ALA A 249 10.33 2.16 -5.35
C ALA A 249 9.19 3.18 -5.14
N GLY A 250 9.49 4.40 -4.64
CA GLY A 250 8.53 5.50 -4.51
C GLY A 250 8.11 6.16 -5.84
N ALA A 251 8.69 5.76 -6.97
CA ALA A 251 8.35 6.35 -8.27
C ALA A 251 6.88 6.12 -8.68
N ALA A 252 6.27 4.98 -8.29
CA ALA A 252 4.85 4.70 -8.56
C ALA A 252 3.92 5.69 -7.84
N LEU A 253 4.27 6.09 -6.62
CA LEU A 253 3.51 7.09 -5.87
C LEU A 253 3.68 8.50 -6.46
N ARG A 254 4.90 8.84 -6.91
CA ARG A 254 5.16 10.11 -7.61
C ARG A 254 4.41 10.20 -8.94
N ALA A 255 4.28 9.09 -9.68
CA ALA A 255 3.50 9.04 -10.91
C ALA A 255 2.03 9.39 -10.69
N LEU A 256 1.44 9.06 -9.53
CA LEU A 256 0.09 9.52 -9.17
C LEU A 256 0.03 11.04 -8.96
N GLY A 257 1.07 11.63 -8.35
CA GLY A 257 1.16 13.09 -8.20
C GLY A 257 1.38 13.84 -9.52
N GLU A 258 2.03 13.21 -10.50
CA GLU A 258 2.26 13.77 -11.86
C GLU A 258 0.97 13.83 -12.72
N LEU A 259 -0.12 13.16 -12.30
CA LEU A 259 -1.43 13.24 -12.94
C LEU A 259 -2.17 14.57 -12.63
N THR A 260 -1.64 15.40 -11.76
CA THR A 260 -2.22 16.67 -11.38
C THR A 260 -1.77 17.77 -12.35
N VAL A 261 -2.71 18.56 -12.87
CA VAL A 261 -2.40 19.69 -13.75
C VAL A 261 -2.05 20.91 -12.90
N PRO A 262 -1.04 21.73 -13.29
CA PRO A 262 -0.67 22.92 -12.51
C PRO A 262 -1.66 24.07 -12.67
N GLU A 263 -2.31 24.17 -13.82
CA GLU A 263 -3.22 25.27 -14.17
C GLU A 263 -4.51 24.74 -14.80
N VAL A 264 -5.62 25.47 -14.62
CA VAL A 264 -6.96 25.09 -15.05
C VAL A 264 -7.59 26.26 -15.81
N GLU A 265 -8.15 25.98 -17.01
CA GLU A 265 -8.93 26.96 -17.79
C GLU A 265 -10.38 26.93 -17.30
N LEU A 266 -10.87 28.04 -16.75
CA LEU A 266 -12.27 28.20 -16.34
C LEU A 266 -13.17 28.45 -17.56
N ALA A 267 -14.47 28.19 -17.43
CA ALA A 267 -15.45 28.40 -18.51
C ALA A 267 -15.56 29.86 -18.96
N ASP A 268 -15.11 30.82 -18.16
CA ASP A 268 -15.03 32.24 -18.51
C ASP A 268 -13.76 32.62 -19.29
N GLY A 269 -12.90 31.66 -19.59
CA GLY A 269 -11.65 31.82 -20.36
C GLY A 269 -10.44 32.26 -19.51
N ARG A 270 -10.57 32.39 -18.20
CA ARG A 270 -9.44 32.67 -17.31
C ARG A 270 -8.70 31.37 -16.98
N THR A 271 -7.37 31.44 -16.96
CA THR A 271 -6.53 30.36 -16.44
C THR A 271 -6.15 30.67 -14.99
N VAL A 272 -6.39 29.72 -14.11
CA VAL A 272 -6.08 29.83 -12.68
C VAL A 272 -5.20 28.67 -12.24
N PRO A 273 -4.32 28.83 -11.24
CA PRO A 273 -3.63 27.71 -10.63
C PRO A 273 -4.65 26.72 -10.04
N LEU A 274 -4.37 25.41 -10.11
CA LEU A 274 -5.27 24.38 -9.57
C LEU A 274 -5.67 24.64 -8.10
N GLU A 275 -4.75 25.19 -7.33
CA GLU A 275 -4.94 25.52 -5.90
C GLU A 275 -6.00 26.63 -5.67
N ALA A 276 -6.27 27.45 -6.69
CA ALA A 276 -7.27 28.51 -6.63
C ALA A 276 -8.68 28.04 -7.03
N LEU A 277 -8.80 26.82 -7.59
CA LEU A 277 -10.08 26.22 -7.97
C LEU A 277 -10.92 25.91 -6.72
N ARG A 278 -12.21 26.19 -6.79
CA ARG A 278 -13.15 25.97 -5.69
C ARG A 278 -14.27 25.02 -6.11
N PRO A 279 -14.88 24.30 -5.17
CA PRO A 279 -16.09 23.54 -5.45
C PRO A 279 -17.18 24.45 -6.02
N GLY A 280 -17.81 24.02 -7.12
CA GLY A 280 -18.80 24.79 -7.86
C GLY A 280 -18.26 25.56 -9.09
N ASP A 281 -16.93 25.78 -9.18
CA ASP A 281 -16.33 26.39 -10.38
C ASP A 281 -16.50 25.46 -11.59
N VAL A 282 -16.70 26.06 -12.76
CA VAL A 282 -16.78 25.29 -14.03
C VAL A 282 -15.49 25.50 -14.82
N PHE A 283 -14.84 24.40 -15.15
CA PHE A 283 -13.60 24.38 -15.92
C PHE A 283 -13.75 23.59 -17.23
N VAL A 284 -12.90 23.88 -18.19
CA VAL A 284 -12.91 23.26 -19.52
C VAL A 284 -11.71 22.35 -19.67
N THR A 285 -11.96 21.08 -20.08
CA THR A 285 -10.89 20.14 -20.42
C THR A 285 -10.98 19.79 -21.89
N ARG A 286 -9.88 19.98 -22.62
CA ARG A 286 -9.77 19.73 -24.06
C ARG A 286 -9.34 18.28 -24.34
N PRO A 287 -9.58 17.76 -25.58
CA PRO A 287 -9.09 16.44 -25.95
C PRO A 287 -7.57 16.30 -25.76
N GLY A 288 -7.15 15.19 -25.14
CA GLY A 288 -5.76 14.91 -24.80
C GLY A 288 -5.29 15.55 -23.51
N ALA A 289 -6.10 16.39 -22.87
CA ALA A 289 -5.76 17.00 -21.56
C ALA A 289 -6.26 16.14 -20.40
N THR A 290 -5.59 16.30 -19.26
CA THR A 290 -5.96 15.67 -17.99
C THR A 290 -7.05 16.47 -17.29
N LEU A 291 -8.07 15.81 -16.75
CA LEU A 291 -9.09 16.41 -15.89
C LEU A 291 -8.47 16.97 -14.62
N ALA A 292 -8.76 18.23 -14.33
CA ALA A 292 -8.12 18.96 -13.24
C ALA A 292 -8.50 18.43 -11.85
N THR A 293 -9.77 18.07 -11.67
CA THR A 293 -10.32 17.64 -10.38
C THR A 293 -11.56 16.78 -10.59
N ASP A 294 -12.08 16.20 -9.50
CA ASP A 294 -13.33 15.45 -9.52
C ASP A 294 -14.50 16.40 -9.76
N GLY A 295 -15.45 16.00 -10.60
CA GLY A 295 -16.57 16.86 -10.94
C GLY A 295 -17.69 16.17 -11.70
N THR A 296 -18.70 16.97 -12.04
CA THR A 296 -19.84 16.57 -12.88
C THR A 296 -19.78 17.30 -14.21
N VAL A 297 -19.91 16.58 -15.32
CA VAL A 297 -19.97 17.16 -16.67
C VAL A 297 -21.23 18.02 -16.80
N VAL A 298 -21.06 19.29 -17.11
CA VAL A 298 -22.15 20.24 -17.34
C VAL A 298 -22.51 20.27 -18.83
N ASP A 299 -21.49 20.23 -19.71
CA ASP A 299 -21.68 20.26 -21.16
C ASP A 299 -20.56 19.49 -21.86
N GLY A 300 -20.88 18.96 -23.04
CA GLY A 300 -19.94 18.19 -23.86
C GLY A 300 -20.18 16.68 -23.84
N ARG A 301 -19.47 15.98 -24.72
CA ARG A 301 -19.38 14.51 -24.79
C ARG A 301 -17.96 14.13 -25.16
N ALA A 302 -17.43 13.13 -24.47
CA ALA A 302 -16.09 12.62 -24.71
C ALA A 302 -15.97 11.18 -24.18
N ASP A 303 -14.89 10.51 -24.55
CA ASP A 303 -14.44 9.28 -23.87
C ASP A 303 -13.35 9.65 -22.86
N VAL A 304 -13.38 9.09 -21.66
CA VAL A 304 -12.42 9.36 -20.60
C VAL A 304 -11.63 8.10 -20.30
N ASP A 305 -10.31 8.20 -20.43
CA ASP A 305 -9.38 7.12 -20.06
C ASP A 305 -9.10 7.18 -18.54
N GLU A 306 -9.65 6.22 -17.82
CA GLU A 306 -9.48 6.03 -16.39
C GLU A 306 -8.44 4.94 -16.05
N SER A 307 -7.71 4.43 -17.04
CA SER A 307 -6.81 3.27 -16.88
C SER A 307 -5.74 3.47 -15.80
N MET A 308 -5.29 4.69 -15.60
CA MET A 308 -4.29 5.05 -14.58
C MET A 308 -4.82 4.90 -13.14
N LEU A 309 -6.14 4.95 -12.94
CA LEU A 309 -6.80 4.86 -11.64
C LEU A 309 -7.49 3.51 -11.41
N THR A 310 -8.13 2.98 -12.45
CA THR A 310 -8.93 1.74 -12.37
C THR A 310 -8.19 0.50 -12.86
N GLY A 311 -7.15 0.70 -13.67
CA GLY A 311 -6.45 -0.37 -14.40
C GLY A 311 -7.24 -0.91 -15.62
N GLU A 312 -8.39 -0.32 -15.96
CA GLU A 312 -9.22 -0.72 -17.10
C GLU A 312 -8.79 0.05 -18.37
N ALA A 313 -8.40 -0.67 -19.41
CA ALA A 313 -7.86 -0.07 -20.63
C ALA A 313 -8.91 0.50 -21.60
N VAL A 314 -10.20 0.28 -21.35
CA VAL A 314 -11.28 0.76 -22.23
C VAL A 314 -11.76 2.11 -21.72
N PRO A 315 -11.68 3.19 -22.55
CA PRO A 315 -12.21 4.49 -22.17
C PRO A 315 -13.71 4.46 -21.90
N VAL A 316 -14.16 5.26 -20.95
CA VAL A 316 -15.57 5.35 -20.52
C VAL A 316 -16.24 6.53 -21.22
N PRO A 317 -17.34 6.33 -21.95
CA PRO A 317 -18.08 7.43 -22.56
C PRO A 317 -18.79 8.27 -21.48
N VAL A 318 -18.61 9.60 -21.53
CA VAL A 318 -19.21 10.55 -20.62
C VAL A 318 -19.99 11.64 -21.38
N ALA A 319 -21.06 12.14 -20.76
CA ALA A 319 -21.92 13.19 -21.28
C ALA A 319 -22.40 14.09 -20.11
N ALA A 320 -23.18 15.12 -20.43
CA ALA A 320 -23.76 15.99 -19.39
C ALA A 320 -24.48 15.19 -18.31
N GLY A 321 -24.18 15.46 -17.04
CA GLY A 321 -24.64 14.72 -15.87
C GLY A 321 -23.75 13.56 -15.44
N SER A 322 -22.75 13.15 -16.23
CA SER A 322 -21.78 12.12 -15.82
C SER A 322 -20.79 12.66 -14.79
N SER A 323 -20.48 11.85 -13.77
CA SER A 323 -19.39 12.15 -12.84
C SER A 323 -18.05 11.73 -13.45
N VAL A 324 -17.02 12.58 -13.27
CA VAL A 324 -15.65 12.35 -13.77
C VAL A 324 -14.63 12.53 -12.66
N THR A 325 -13.48 11.87 -12.80
CA THR A 325 -12.42 11.86 -11.80
C THR A 325 -11.20 12.65 -12.24
N GLY A 326 -10.66 13.49 -11.37
CA GLY A 326 -9.41 14.22 -11.60
C GLY A 326 -8.23 13.28 -11.87
N GLY A 327 -7.32 13.70 -12.76
CA GLY A 327 -6.18 12.88 -13.18
C GLY A 327 -6.43 11.93 -14.34
N THR A 328 -7.68 11.81 -14.83
CA THR A 328 -8.03 11.01 -16.00
C THR A 328 -7.91 11.82 -17.30
N ILE A 329 -7.73 11.16 -18.44
CA ILE A 329 -7.43 11.82 -19.72
C ILE A 329 -8.68 11.83 -20.62
N VAL A 330 -9.03 13.00 -21.13
CA VAL A 330 -10.18 13.19 -22.03
C VAL A 330 -9.78 12.88 -23.47
N HIS A 331 -10.57 12.05 -24.15
CA HIS A 331 -10.42 11.71 -25.58
C HIS A 331 -11.64 12.12 -26.39
N GLY A 332 -11.43 12.52 -27.64
CA GLY A 332 -12.47 12.65 -28.66
C GLY A 332 -13.41 13.86 -28.59
N GLY A 333 -13.45 14.59 -27.46
CA GLY A 333 -14.32 15.77 -27.29
C GLY A 333 -13.82 16.69 -26.19
N ALA A 334 -14.36 17.89 -26.07
CA ALA A 334 -14.12 18.80 -24.97
C ALA A 334 -15.25 18.69 -23.95
N LEU A 335 -14.91 18.80 -22.67
CA LEU A 335 -15.85 18.74 -21.54
C LEU A 335 -15.82 20.05 -20.76
N SER A 336 -16.99 20.56 -20.41
CA SER A 336 -17.16 21.56 -19.35
C SER A 336 -17.56 20.82 -18.08
N VAL A 337 -16.77 20.93 -17.03
CA VAL A 337 -16.95 20.16 -15.79
C VAL A 337 -17.09 21.11 -14.63
N ARG A 338 -18.11 20.92 -13.80
CA ARG A 338 -18.23 21.61 -12.52
C ARG A 338 -17.45 20.84 -11.47
N ALA A 339 -16.52 21.51 -10.79
CA ALA A 339 -15.73 20.93 -9.70
C ALA A 339 -16.64 20.56 -8.53
N ASP A 340 -16.64 19.30 -8.12
CA ASP A 340 -17.40 18.81 -6.95
C ASP A 340 -16.49 18.66 -5.72
N ALA A 341 -15.20 18.29 -5.93
CA ALA A 341 -14.18 18.20 -4.88
C ALA A 341 -12.86 18.79 -5.37
N VAL A 342 -12.07 19.38 -4.47
CA VAL A 342 -10.77 19.99 -4.79
C VAL A 342 -9.71 19.65 -3.73
N GLY A 343 -8.42 19.69 -4.12
CA GLY A 343 -7.31 19.48 -3.18
C GLY A 343 -7.32 18.11 -2.54
N ALA A 344 -7.28 18.06 -1.20
CA ALA A 344 -7.22 16.84 -0.41
C ALA A 344 -8.49 15.96 -0.50
N ASP A 345 -9.62 16.57 -0.88
CA ASP A 345 -10.92 15.88 -0.96
C ASP A 345 -11.11 15.11 -2.27
N THR A 346 -10.20 15.25 -3.23
CA THR A 346 -10.26 14.53 -4.51
C THR A 346 -10.00 13.03 -4.33
N ARG A 347 -10.57 12.20 -5.23
CA ARG A 347 -10.33 10.75 -5.25
C ARG A 347 -8.84 10.44 -5.43
N LEU A 348 -8.14 11.19 -6.30
CA LEU A 348 -6.71 11.02 -6.53
C LEU A 348 -5.89 11.30 -5.25
N ALA A 349 -6.19 12.38 -4.53
CA ALA A 349 -5.53 12.71 -3.26
C ALA A 349 -5.78 11.64 -2.19
N ARG A 350 -7.01 11.14 -2.08
CA ARG A 350 -7.36 10.03 -1.16
C ARG A 350 -6.63 8.73 -1.51
N ILE A 351 -6.50 8.39 -2.80
CA ILE A 351 -5.73 7.23 -3.26
C ILE A 351 -4.26 7.40 -2.85
N ALA A 352 -3.67 8.56 -3.08
CA ALA A 352 -2.29 8.86 -2.68
C ALA A 352 -2.11 8.71 -1.17
N GLN A 353 -3.03 9.22 -0.37
CA GLN A 353 -3.02 9.10 1.09
C GLN A 353 -3.16 7.64 1.57
N LEU A 354 -4.06 6.85 0.98
CA LEU A 354 -4.19 5.42 1.29
C LEU A 354 -2.90 4.65 1.01
N VAL A 355 -2.24 4.94 -0.14
CA VAL A 355 -0.95 4.30 -0.47
C VAL A 355 0.16 4.76 0.48
N GLU A 356 0.17 6.02 0.91
CA GLU A 356 1.10 6.53 1.92
C GLU A 356 0.86 5.85 3.28
N ASN A 357 -0.40 5.78 3.73
CA ASN A 357 -0.79 5.10 4.96
C ASN A 357 -0.42 3.61 4.95
N ALA A 358 -0.60 2.93 3.81
CA ALA A 358 -0.20 1.53 3.63
C ALA A 358 1.30 1.29 3.88
N GLN A 359 2.12 2.32 3.71
CA GLN A 359 3.56 2.23 3.93
C GLN A 359 3.97 2.49 5.38
N MET A 360 3.08 3.02 6.22
CA MET A 360 3.42 3.47 7.59
C MET A 360 3.33 2.38 8.64
N GLY A 361 2.49 1.37 8.44
CA GLY A 361 2.35 0.25 9.38
C GLY A 361 3.58 -0.67 9.39
N LYS A 362 3.84 -1.31 10.52
CA LYS A 362 4.82 -2.40 10.64
C LYS A 362 4.12 -3.75 10.65
N SER A 363 4.41 -4.60 9.67
CA SER A 363 3.91 -5.98 9.68
C SER A 363 4.43 -6.76 10.91
N ARG A 364 3.72 -7.81 11.31
CA ARG A 364 4.16 -8.73 12.38
C ARG A 364 5.54 -9.31 12.06
N VAL A 365 5.78 -9.62 10.79
CA VAL A 365 7.07 -10.13 10.31
C VAL A 365 8.19 -9.11 10.50
N GLN A 366 7.93 -7.83 10.27
CA GLN A 366 8.90 -6.76 10.51
C GLN A 366 9.19 -6.57 11.99
N ARG A 367 8.15 -6.56 12.85
CA ARG A 367 8.33 -6.50 14.32
C ARG A 367 9.14 -7.66 14.84
N LEU A 368 8.98 -8.88 14.30
CA LEU A 368 9.79 -10.04 14.65
C LEU A 368 11.25 -9.86 14.23
N ALA A 369 11.50 -9.39 13.01
CA ALA A 369 12.85 -9.13 12.50
C ALA A 369 13.59 -8.09 13.35
N ASP A 370 12.91 -7.01 13.78
CA ASP A 370 13.45 -5.98 14.65
C ASP A 370 13.83 -6.55 16.03
N ARG A 371 12.98 -7.41 16.62
CA ARG A 371 13.24 -8.07 17.89
C ARG A 371 14.45 -9.03 17.81
N ILE A 372 14.52 -9.81 16.74
CA ILE A 372 15.67 -10.70 16.51
C ILE A 372 16.96 -9.88 16.41
N SER A 373 16.96 -8.77 15.67
CA SER A 373 18.13 -7.90 15.51
C SER A 373 18.61 -7.31 16.82
N ALA A 374 17.70 -6.91 17.72
CA ALA A 374 18.03 -6.33 19.01
C ALA A 374 18.78 -7.31 19.93
N VAL A 375 18.51 -8.62 19.80
CA VAL A 375 19.20 -9.67 20.57
C VAL A 375 20.48 -10.14 19.85
N PHE A 376 20.46 -10.16 18.53
CA PHE A 376 21.54 -10.68 17.70
C PHE A 376 22.83 -9.87 17.83
N VAL A 377 22.78 -8.55 17.85
CA VAL A 377 23.98 -7.67 17.94
C VAL A 377 24.79 -7.91 19.21
N PRO A 378 24.21 -7.92 20.43
CA PRO A 378 24.95 -8.29 21.64
C PRO A 378 25.58 -9.69 21.57
N ILE A 379 24.86 -10.68 21.02
CA ILE A 379 25.37 -12.05 20.87
C ILE A 379 26.60 -12.07 19.95
N VAL A 380 26.56 -11.35 18.85
CA VAL A 380 27.69 -11.25 17.91
C VAL A 380 28.92 -10.62 18.56
N ILE A 381 28.74 -9.55 19.34
CA ILE A 381 29.85 -8.92 20.05
C ILE A 381 30.47 -9.91 21.05
N ALA A 382 29.64 -10.64 21.78
CA ALA A 382 30.13 -11.68 22.72
C ALA A 382 30.87 -12.80 21.92
N LEU A 383 30.34 -13.22 20.79
CA LEU A 383 30.96 -14.25 19.93
C LEU A 383 32.32 -13.78 19.38
N ALA A 384 32.44 -12.52 18.96
CA ALA A 384 33.71 -11.95 18.52
C ALA A 384 34.77 -11.96 19.63
N VAL A 385 34.37 -11.56 20.84
CA VAL A 385 35.27 -11.64 22.02
C VAL A 385 35.65 -13.09 22.32
N LEU A 386 34.68 -14.00 22.35
CA LEU A 386 34.93 -15.44 22.52
C LEU A 386 35.85 -16.03 21.47
N THR A 387 35.69 -15.58 20.21
CA THR A 387 36.58 -15.99 19.09
C THR A 387 38.02 -15.54 19.36
N LEU A 388 38.24 -14.28 19.75
CA LEU A 388 39.57 -13.77 20.08
C LEU A 388 40.19 -14.57 21.25
N VAL A 389 39.42 -14.73 22.34
CA VAL A 389 39.90 -15.48 23.54
C VAL A 389 40.17 -16.94 23.19
N GLY A 390 39.29 -17.58 22.41
CA GLY A 390 39.44 -18.97 21.97
C GLY A 390 40.72 -19.20 21.14
N TRP A 391 41.05 -18.29 20.24
CA TRP A 391 42.30 -18.33 19.46
C TRP A 391 43.54 -18.23 20.37
N ILE A 392 43.53 -17.30 21.35
CA ILE A 392 44.62 -17.12 22.29
C ILE A 392 44.80 -18.41 23.19
N LEU A 393 43.68 -18.96 23.69
CA LEU A 393 43.71 -20.18 24.52
C LEU A 393 44.12 -21.42 23.73
N ALA A 394 43.82 -21.48 22.44
CA ALA A 394 44.23 -22.59 21.57
C ALA A 394 45.72 -22.49 21.12
N GLY A 395 46.46 -21.49 21.58
CA GLY A 395 47.87 -21.30 21.26
C GLY A 395 48.11 -20.59 19.91
N GLY A 396 47.06 -20.01 19.30
CA GLY A 396 47.16 -19.15 18.15
C GLY A 396 47.72 -17.78 18.49
N SER A 397 48.13 -17.00 17.45
CA SER A 397 48.59 -15.62 17.67
C SER A 397 47.44 -14.69 17.98
N VAL A 398 47.70 -13.63 18.76
CA VAL A 398 46.71 -12.58 19.07
C VAL A 398 46.16 -11.94 17.80
N ALA A 399 46.98 -11.83 16.75
CA ALA A 399 46.56 -11.24 15.49
C ALA A 399 45.61 -12.14 14.69
N GLU A 400 45.85 -13.45 14.65
CA GLU A 400 44.91 -14.38 14.01
C GLU A 400 43.55 -14.33 14.70
N GLY A 401 43.55 -14.39 16.03
CA GLY A 401 42.32 -14.23 16.83
C GLY A 401 41.65 -12.88 16.61
N PHE A 402 42.42 -11.80 16.48
CA PHE A 402 41.89 -10.46 16.20
C PHE A 402 41.26 -10.36 14.82
N VAL A 403 41.89 -10.85 13.77
CA VAL A 403 41.35 -10.88 12.41
C VAL A 403 40.09 -11.72 12.32
N ALA A 404 40.07 -12.89 12.95
CA ALA A 404 38.90 -13.73 13.05
C ALA A 404 37.73 -13.02 13.78
N ALA A 405 38.02 -12.35 14.88
CA ALA A 405 37.01 -11.57 15.63
C ALA A 405 36.47 -10.40 14.80
N VAL A 406 37.32 -9.67 14.08
CA VAL A 406 36.91 -8.59 13.15
C VAL A 406 36.06 -9.17 12.02
N ALA A 407 36.44 -10.31 11.45
CA ALA A 407 35.63 -10.98 10.42
C ALA A 407 34.24 -11.38 10.96
N VAL A 408 34.15 -11.88 12.19
CA VAL A 408 32.88 -12.18 12.88
C VAL A 408 32.01 -10.92 13.01
N LEU A 409 32.58 -9.80 13.47
CA LEU A 409 31.85 -8.53 13.61
C LEU A 409 31.31 -8.03 12.26
N ILE A 410 32.09 -8.13 11.20
CA ILE A 410 31.72 -7.64 9.89
C ILE A 410 30.65 -8.55 9.25
N ILE A 411 30.91 -9.86 9.16
CA ILE A 411 29.97 -10.77 8.45
C ILE A 411 28.61 -10.85 9.13
N ALA A 412 28.57 -10.67 10.44
CA ALA A 412 27.34 -10.75 11.21
C ALA A 412 26.40 -9.53 11.02
N CYS A 413 26.83 -8.47 10.34
CA CYS A 413 25.95 -7.33 10.10
C CYS A 413 24.79 -7.69 9.17
N PRO A 414 23.51 -7.73 9.62
CA PRO A 414 22.38 -8.07 8.77
C PRO A 414 21.88 -6.82 8.01
N CYS A 415 22.77 -6.16 7.25
CA CYS A 415 22.47 -4.89 6.58
C CYS A 415 21.24 -4.97 5.65
N ALA A 416 21.06 -6.11 4.96
CA ALA A 416 19.94 -6.36 4.08
C ALA A 416 18.58 -6.51 4.80
N LEU A 417 18.59 -6.80 6.11
CA LEU A 417 17.37 -7.04 6.90
C LEU A 417 16.47 -5.80 6.96
N GLY A 418 17.06 -4.62 7.14
CA GLY A 418 16.34 -3.35 7.17
C GLY A 418 15.61 -3.01 5.86
N LEU A 419 16.02 -3.63 4.73
CA LEU A 419 15.43 -3.46 3.41
C LEU A 419 14.44 -4.56 3.02
N ALA A 420 14.54 -5.72 3.66
CA ALA A 420 13.85 -6.94 3.23
C ALA A 420 12.32 -6.77 3.14
N THR A 421 11.73 -6.05 4.09
CA THR A 421 10.29 -5.81 4.17
C THR A 421 9.87 -4.50 3.51
N PRO A 422 10.44 -3.31 3.83
CA PRO A 422 9.93 -2.05 3.33
C PRO A 422 9.98 -1.93 1.80
N VAL A 423 11.06 -2.38 1.16
CA VAL A 423 11.20 -2.31 -0.30
C VAL A 423 10.19 -3.22 -1.01
N ALA A 424 9.96 -4.42 -0.47
CA ALA A 424 8.97 -5.35 -1.05
C ALA A 424 7.53 -4.83 -0.90
N ILE A 425 7.18 -4.26 0.26
CA ILE A 425 5.88 -3.62 0.49
C ILE A 425 5.70 -2.45 -0.48
N LEU A 426 6.66 -1.52 -0.52
CA LEU A 426 6.59 -0.33 -1.36
C LEU A 426 6.42 -0.66 -2.85
N VAL A 427 7.18 -1.64 -3.37
CA VAL A 427 7.05 -2.09 -4.77
C VAL A 427 5.73 -2.82 -4.97
N GLY A 428 5.32 -3.66 -4.01
CA GLY A 428 4.08 -4.44 -4.08
C GLY A 428 2.82 -3.58 -4.03
N THR A 429 2.75 -2.64 -3.08
CA THR A 429 1.60 -1.70 -2.95
C THR A 429 1.54 -0.73 -4.14
N GLY A 430 2.70 -0.23 -4.60
CA GLY A 430 2.77 0.58 -5.81
C GLY A 430 2.30 -0.17 -7.06
N ARG A 431 2.61 -1.48 -7.19
CA ARG A 431 2.06 -2.31 -8.27
C ARG A 431 0.58 -2.57 -8.06
N GLY A 432 0.14 -2.78 -6.83
CA GLY A 432 -1.29 -2.91 -6.48
C GLY A 432 -2.08 -1.69 -6.92
N ALA A 433 -1.62 -0.49 -6.60
CA ALA A 433 -2.26 0.76 -6.99
C ALA A 433 -2.41 0.89 -8.52
N GLN A 434 -1.38 0.51 -9.30
CA GLN A 434 -1.46 0.47 -10.77
C GLN A 434 -2.49 -0.54 -11.31
N LEU A 435 -2.84 -1.55 -10.53
CA LEU A 435 -3.84 -2.56 -10.84
C LEU A 435 -5.23 -2.21 -10.25
N GLY A 436 -5.36 -1.00 -9.69
CA GLY A 436 -6.58 -0.57 -9.02
C GLY A 436 -6.83 -1.26 -7.68
N ILE A 437 -5.78 -1.75 -7.02
CA ILE A 437 -5.84 -2.44 -5.73
C ILE A 437 -5.14 -1.57 -4.68
N LEU A 438 -5.91 -0.93 -3.82
CA LEU A 438 -5.42 -0.06 -2.75
C LEU A 438 -5.39 -0.85 -1.45
N VAL A 439 -4.23 -0.94 -0.83
CA VAL A 439 -4.02 -1.67 0.41
C VAL A 439 -3.84 -0.66 1.53
N THR A 440 -4.54 -0.79 2.65
CA THR A 440 -4.49 0.16 3.78
C THR A 440 -3.28 -0.04 4.69
N GLY A 441 -2.67 -1.22 4.68
CA GLY A 441 -1.51 -1.47 5.53
C GLY A 441 -0.79 -2.79 5.27
N PRO A 442 0.41 -2.96 5.85
CA PRO A 442 1.18 -4.20 5.73
C PRO A 442 0.48 -5.42 6.36
N ASP A 443 -0.34 -5.20 7.39
CA ASP A 443 -1.10 -6.26 8.04
C ASP A 443 -2.18 -6.83 7.09
N ALA A 444 -2.78 -5.98 6.22
CA ALA A 444 -3.70 -6.43 5.16
C ALA A 444 -3.03 -7.42 4.19
N LEU A 445 -1.78 -7.15 3.76
CA LEU A 445 -1.01 -8.08 2.91
C LEU A 445 -0.71 -9.39 3.64
N GLU A 446 -0.38 -9.32 4.95
CA GLU A 446 -0.10 -10.50 5.76
C GLU A 446 -1.37 -11.35 5.97
N ASN A 447 -2.52 -10.71 6.25
CA ASN A 447 -3.80 -11.37 6.41
C ASN A 447 -4.26 -12.01 5.09
N ALA A 448 -4.18 -11.29 3.97
CA ALA A 448 -4.56 -11.78 2.64
C ALA A 448 -3.86 -13.09 2.25
N GLN A 449 -2.63 -13.29 2.71
CA GLN A 449 -1.90 -14.53 2.47
C GLN A 449 -2.55 -15.76 3.14
N ARG A 450 -3.20 -15.56 4.29
CA ARG A 450 -3.72 -16.63 5.14
C ARG A 450 -5.17 -16.99 4.84
N ILE A 451 -5.84 -16.23 3.97
CA ILE A 451 -7.25 -16.42 3.64
C ILE A 451 -7.46 -17.80 3.00
N ASP A 452 -8.39 -18.55 3.59
CA ASP A 452 -8.87 -19.84 3.13
C ASP A 452 -10.36 -19.82 2.72
N THR A 453 -11.08 -18.76 3.11
CA THR A 453 -12.52 -18.61 2.84
C THR A 453 -12.78 -17.17 2.40
N VAL A 454 -13.46 -17.01 1.25
CA VAL A 454 -13.95 -15.72 0.74
C VAL A 454 -15.48 -15.72 0.82
N VAL A 455 -16.01 -14.74 1.51
CA VAL A 455 -17.46 -14.48 1.58
C VAL A 455 -17.74 -13.30 0.65
N LEU A 456 -18.59 -13.54 -0.35
CA LEU A 456 -19.02 -12.55 -1.31
C LEU A 456 -20.41 -12.05 -0.97
N ASP A 457 -20.59 -10.75 -0.85
CA ASP A 457 -21.93 -10.19 -0.91
C ASP A 457 -22.50 -10.36 -2.33
N LYS A 458 -23.81 -10.35 -2.47
CA LYS A 458 -24.44 -10.44 -3.79
C LYS A 458 -24.48 -9.08 -4.48
N THR A 459 -25.19 -8.12 -3.88
CA THR A 459 -25.56 -6.85 -4.52
C THR A 459 -24.35 -5.90 -4.62
N GLY A 460 -24.08 -5.36 -5.81
CA GLY A 460 -22.93 -4.48 -6.02
C GLY A 460 -21.58 -5.20 -6.00
N THR A 461 -21.51 -6.50 -5.66
CA THR A 461 -20.30 -7.32 -5.57
C THR A 461 -20.27 -8.43 -6.63
N VAL A 462 -21.06 -9.48 -6.48
CA VAL A 462 -21.24 -10.52 -7.52
C VAL A 462 -22.08 -9.99 -8.67
N THR A 463 -23.00 -9.08 -8.37
CA THR A 463 -23.84 -8.37 -9.33
C THR A 463 -23.37 -6.92 -9.48
N THR A 464 -23.88 -6.24 -10.50
CA THR A 464 -23.48 -4.85 -10.80
C THR A 464 -24.19 -3.83 -9.91
N GLY A 465 -25.24 -4.23 -9.17
CA GLY A 465 -26.17 -3.31 -8.51
C GLY A 465 -27.12 -2.59 -9.48
N GLN A 466 -27.07 -2.94 -10.76
CA GLN A 466 -27.92 -2.36 -11.78
C GLN A 466 -29.00 -3.38 -12.19
N MET A 467 -30.25 -2.97 -12.05
CA MET A 467 -31.37 -3.78 -12.49
C MET A 467 -31.42 -3.85 -14.01
N ARG A 468 -31.76 -5.00 -14.55
CA ARG A 468 -32.05 -5.18 -15.98
C ARG A 468 -33.35 -5.96 -16.16
N VAL A 469 -34.02 -5.74 -17.28
CA VAL A 469 -35.20 -6.52 -17.66
C VAL A 469 -34.74 -7.90 -18.12
N ARG A 470 -35.12 -8.94 -17.38
CA ARG A 470 -34.84 -10.33 -17.70
C ARG A 470 -35.89 -10.92 -18.66
N ARG A 471 -37.16 -10.70 -18.35
CA ARG A 471 -38.28 -11.28 -19.07
C ARG A 471 -39.45 -10.30 -19.14
N VAL A 472 -40.13 -10.25 -20.26
CA VAL A 472 -41.37 -9.51 -20.39
C VAL A 472 -42.46 -10.49 -20.81
N VAL A 473 -43.55 -10.53 -20.08
CA VAL A 473 -44.75 -11.30 -20.40
C VAL A 473 -45.84 -10.29 -20.67
N VAL A 474 -46.50 -10.39 -21.83
CA VAL A 474 -47.57 -9.50 -22.20
C VAL A 474 -48.92 -10.21 -22.22
N ALA A 475 -50.00 -9.50 -21.93
CA ALA A 475 -51.34 -10.03 -22.01
C ALA A 475 -51.72 -10.31 -23.46
N PRO A 476 -52.65 -11.24 -23.76
CA PRO A 476 -53.12 -11.52 -25.09
C PRO A 476 -53.61 -10.28 -25.82
N GLY A 477 -53.10 -10.05 -27.03
CA GLY A 477 -53.44 -8.90 -27.87
C GLY A 477 -52.76 -7.58 -27.50
N VAL A 478 -51.86 -7.57 -26.53
CA VAL A 478 -51.07 -6.41 -26.17
C VAL A 478 -49.73 -6.41 -26.94
N ASP A 479 -49.41 -5.26 -27.51
CA ASP A 479 -48.10 -5.02 -28.13
C ASP A 479 -47.04 -4.82 -27.06
N GLN A 480 -45.95 -5.62 -27.12
CA GLN A 480 -44.84 -5.58 -26.17
C GLN A 480 -44.12 -4.24 -26.22
N GLU A 481 -43.99 -3.64 -27.41
CA GLU A 481 -43.30 -2.36 -27.56
C GLU A 481 -44.07 -1.22 -26.91
N ARG A 482 -45.41 -1.22 -27.06
CA ARG A 482 -46.30 -0.28 -26.38
C ARG A 482 -46.16 -0.44 -24.84
N ALA A 483 -46.11 -1.66 -24.34
CA ALA A 483 -45.94 -1.93 -22.90
C ALA A 483 -44.59 -1.38 -22.41
N ARG A 484 -43.51 -1.57 -23.18
CA ARG A 484 -42.18 -1.02 -22.85
C ARG A 484 -42.17 0.51 -22.84
N ARG A 485 -42.72 1.15 -23.87
CA ARG A 485 -42.81 2.61 -23.97
C ARG A 485 -43.64 3.20 -22.81
N THR A 486 -44.75 2.57 -22.43
CA THR A 486 -45.58 3.02 -21.34
C THR A 486 -44.85 2.86 -19.99
N ALA A 487 -44.17 1.72 -19.77
CA ALA A 487 -43.33 1.49 -18.58
C ALA A 487 -42.21 2.54 -18.48
N GLY A 488 -41.49 2.74 -19.58
CA GLY A 488 -40.38 3.71 -19.65
C GLY A 488 -40.83 5.15 -19.43
N ALA A 489 -42.01 5.53 -19.96
CA ALA A 489 -42.58 6.85 -19.75
C ALA A 489 -42.91 7.08 -18.25
N LEU A 490 -43.66 6.16 -17.63
CA LEU A 490 -44.05 6.26 -16.24
C LEU A 490 -42.83 6.29 -15.28
N GLU A 491 -41.83 5.48 -15.55
CA GLU A 491 -40.64 5.38 -14.70
C GLU A 491 -39.64 6.51 -14.94
N ALA A 492 -39.72 7.26 -16.05
CA ALA A 492 -38.82 8.39 -16.33
C ALA A 492 -38.82 9.50 -15.26
N GLY A 493 -39.91 9.60 -14.48
CA GLY A 493 -40.04 10.52 -13.36
C GLY A 493 -39.55 9.98 -12.02
N SER A 494 -39.01 8.76 -11.98
CA SER A 494 -38.56 8.08 -10.74
C SER A 494 -37.05 7.87 -10.73
N GLU A 495 -36.40 8.09 -9.59
CA GLU A 495 -34.97 7.82 -9.39
C GLU A 495 -34.68 6.39 -8.92
N HIS A 496 -35.69 5.58 -8.76
CA HIS A 496 -35.55 4.20 -8.28
C HIS A 496 -34.71 3.32 -9.24
N PRO A 497 -33.89 2.36 -8.78
CA PRO A 497 -33.12 1.46 -9.67
C PRO A 497 -33.97 0.72 -10.71
N VAL A 498 -35.20 0.35 -10.36
CA VAL A 498 -36.19 -0.25 -11.25
C VAL A 498 -36.53 0.69 -12.42
N ALA A 499 -36.67 1.98 -12.13
CA ALA A 499 -36.99 3.00 -13.11
C ALA A 499 -35.89 3.10 -14.18
N ARG A 500 -34.63 3.11 -13.75
CA ARG A 500 -33.47 3.15 -14.67
C ARG A 500 -33.44 1.94 -15.61
N ALA A 501 -33.88 0.77 -15.15
CA ALA A 501 -33.92 -0.45 -15.96
C ALA A 501 -35.05 -0.45 -17.01
N LEU A 502 -36.12 0.32 -16.77
CA LEU A 502 -37.28 0.44 -17.64
C LEU A 502 -37.24 1.72 -18.51
N ALA A 503 -36.39 2.69 -18.17
CA ALA A 503 -36.28 3.96 -18.90
C ALA A 503 -36.01 3.73 -20.37
N ALA A 504 -36.77 4.45 -21.25
CA ALA A 504 -36.60 4.44 -22.70
C ALA A 504 -36.30 5.86 -23.18
N ALA A 505 -35.30 5.99 -24.07
CA ALA A 505 -34.85 7.29 -24.56
C ALA A 505 -35.90 8.06 -25.38
N ASP A 506 -36.87 7.33 -25.94
CA ASP A 506 -37.96 7.82 -26.79
C ASP A 506 -39.33 7.72 -26.09
N ALA A 507 -39.34 7.68 -24.76
CA ALA A 507 -40.58 7.58 -23.98
C ALA A 507 -41.45 8.85 -24.12
N PRO A 508 -42.80 8.72 -24.30
CA PRO A 508 -43.68 9.86 -24.32
C PRO A 508 -43.73 10.61 -22.99
N ALA A 509 -44.12 11.88 -23.04
CA ALA A 509 -44.29 12.68 -21.84
C ALA A 509 -45.47 12.14 -20.96
N VAL A 510 -45.31 12.20 -19.64
CA VAL A 510 -46.34 11.79 -18.70
C VAL A 510 -46.99 13.01 -18.06
N ALA A 511 -48.32 13.04 -18.07
CA ALA A 511 -49.11 14.00 -17.31
C ALA A 511 -49.59 13.36 -16.00
N ASP A 512 -49.92 14.19 -15.01
CA ASP A 512 -50.45 13.79 -13.72
C ASP A 512 -49.63 12.68 -13.00
N PHE A 513 -48.30 12.79 -13.10
CA PHE A 513 -47.38 11.83 -12.49
C PHE A 513 -47.48 11.85 -10.95
N ALA A 514 -47.63 10.67 -10.37
CA ALA A 514 -47.57 10.50 -8.92
C ALA A 514 -46.86 9.21 -8.55
N ALA A 515 -45.91 9.30 -7.61
CA ALA A 515 -45.27 8.14 -7.00
C ALA A 515 -46.11 7.63 -5.82
N VAL A 516 -46.38 6.32 -5.80
CA VAL A 516 -47.06 5.62 -4.71
C VAL A 516 -45.99 4.90 -3.89
N ALA A 517 -45.74 5.41 -2.70
CA ALA A 517 -44.64 4.92 -1.84
C ALA A 517 -44.69 3.40 -1.62
N GLY A 518 -43.57 2.71 -1.95
CA GLY A 518 -43.42 1.26 -1.80
C GLY A 518 -44.24 0.43 -2.77
N ARG A 519 -44.94 1.03 -3.77
CA ARG A 519 -45.84 0.30 -4.69
C ARG A 519 -45.53 0.54 -6.16
N GLY A 520 -45.16 1.75 -6.55
CA GLY A 520 -44.86 2.08 -7.96
C GLY A 520 -45.25 3.51 -8.32
N VAL A 521 -45.59 3.75 -9.59
CA VAL A 521 -45.90 5.06 -10.17
C VAL A 521 -47.20 4.98 -10.96
N ILE A 522 -47.91 6.11 -10.99
CA ILE A 522 -49.13 6.30 -11.78
C ILE A 522 -49.01 7.60 -12.57
N GLY A 523 -49.70 7.67 -13.72
CA GLY A 523 -49.74 8.88 -14.53
C GLY A 523 -50.62 8.70 -15.75
N GLU A 524 -50.64 9.71 -16.62
CA GLU A 524 -51.33 9.71 -17.91
C GLU A 524 -50.29 9.72 -19.03
N VAL A 525 -50.28 8.67 -19.85
CA VAL A 525 -49.38 8.48 -21.00
C VAL A 525 -50.19 8.57 -22.26
N GLU A 526 -49.88 9.52 -23.14
CA GLU A 526 -50.63 9.76 -24.39
C GLU A 526 -52.15 9.95 -24.17
N GLY A 527 -52.55 10.60 -23.05
CA GLY A 527 -53.96 10.83 -22.68
C GLY A 527 -54.66 9.60 -22.07
N ILE A 528 -53.95 8.53 -21.78
CA ILE A 528 -54.50 7.30 -21.19
C ILE A 528 -53.91 7.11 -19.79
N ARG A 529 -54.79 6.95 -18.75
CA ARG A 529 -54.35 6.67 -17.37
C ARG A 529 -53.66 5.31 -17.30
N ALA A 530 -52.47 5.28 -16.78
CA ALA A 530 -51.60 4.12 -16.68
C ALA A 530 -50.93 4.00 -15.33
N PHE A 531 -50.41 2.82 -15.02
CA PHE A 531 -49.61 2.56 -13.82
C PHE A 531 -48.44 1.63 -14.15
N ALA A 532 -47.35 1.74 -13.37
CA ALA A 532 -46.26 0.79 -13.33
C ALA A 532 -45.88 0.54 -11.86
N GLY A 533 -45.89 -0.72 -11.39
CA GLY A 533 -45.58 -1.02 -10.01
C GLY A 533 -45.75 -2.50 -9.64
N ASN A 534 -45.71 -2.80 -8.36
CA ASN A 534 -45.88 -4.17 -7.89
C ASN A 534 -47.34 -4.66 -8.02
N ALA A 535 -47.54 -5.96 -7.76
CA ALA A 535 -48.89 -6.58 -7.85
C ALA A 535 -49.92 -5.93 -6.89
N ALA A 536 -49.47 -5.36 -5.75
CA ALA A 536 -50.35 -4.66 -4.85
C ALA A 536 -50.89 -3.35 -5.44
N LEU A 537 -50.03 -2.58 -6.19
CA LEU A 537 -50.51 -1.41 -6.92
C LEU A 537 -51.53 -1.80 -8.00
N ALA A 538 -51.29 -2.87 -8.76
CA ALA A 538 -52.22 -3.36 -9.75
C ALA A 538 -53.61 -3.69 -9.13
N ALA A 539 -53.60 -4.32 -7.95
CA ALA A 539 -54.83 -4.62 -7.21
C ALA A 539 -55.54 -3.37 -6.69
N ASP A 540 -54.80 -2.38 -6.13
CA ASP A 540 -55.35 -1.10 -5.67
C ASP A 540 -55.98 -0.29 -6.82
N MET A 541 -55.37 -0.36 -8.00
CA MET A 541 -55.90 0.29 -9.21
C MET A 541 -57.11 -0.47 -9.79
N GLY A 542 -57.51 -1.63 -9.21
CA GLY A 542 -58.58 -2.45 -9.71
C GLY A 542 -58.30 -3.04 -11.09
N ALA A 543 -57.02 -3.28 -11.41
CA ALA A 543 -56.60 -3.76 -12.71
C ALA A 543 -57.00 -5.24 -12.89
N ASP A 544 -57.70 -5.54 -13.99
CA ASP A 544 -57.94 -6.91 -14.43
C ASP A 544 -56.61 -7.58 -14.78
N LEU A 545 -56.27 -8.69 -14.12
CA LEU A 545 -55.02 -9.43 -14.28
C LEU A 545 -55.26 -10.72 -15.07
N PRO A 546 -54.90 -10.78 -16.37
CA PRO A 546 -55.01 -11.99 -17.18
C PRO A 546 -54.27 -13.20 -16.59
N ALA A 547 -54.81 -14.40 -16.83
CA ALA A 547 -54.26 -15.64 -16.26
C ALA A 547 -52.76 -15.85 -16.58
N GLU A 548 -52.34 -15.44 -17.79
CA GLU A 548 -50.93 -15.52 -18.23
C GLU A 548 -50.01 -14.63 -17.39
N LEU A 549 -50.46 -13.43 -17.03
CA LEU A 549 -49.74 -12.49 -16.24
C LEU A 549 -49.71 -12.93 -14.75
N ALA A 550 -50.84 -13.50 -14.25
CA ALA A 550 -50.91 -14.08 -12.92
C ALA A 550 -49.91 -15.24 -12.77
N ALA A 551 -49.90 -16.17 -13.73
CA ALA A 551 -48.93 -17.26 -13.76
C ALA A 551 -47.49 -16.76 -13.83
N ALA A 552 -47.20 -15.70 -14.61
CA ALA A 552 -45.88 -15.10 -14.70
C ALA A 552 -45.40 -14.48 -13.37
N LEU A 553 -46.31 -13.91 -12.58
CA LEU A 553 -46.04 -13.40 -11.24
C LEU A 553 -45.76 -14.51 -10.22
N GLU A 554 -46.49 -15.63 -10.30
CA GLU A 554 -46.29 -16.80 -9.43
C GLU A 554 -44.94 -17.52 -9.74
N ASP A 555 -44.58 -17.63 -11.02
CA ASP A 555 -43.36 -18.29 -11.47
C ASP A 555 -42.12 -17.42 -11.32
N SER A 556 -42.29 -16.11 -11.10
CA SER A 556 -41.18 -15.17 -11.06
C SER A 556 -40.37 -15.29 -9.77
N ILE A 557 -39.05 -15.27 -9.93
CA ILE A 557 -38.10 -15.28 -8.83
C ILE A 557 -37.49 -13.87 -8.62
N GLY A 558 -37.71 -12.93 -9.57
CA GLY A 558 -37.12 -11.58 -9.56
C GLY A 558 -38.05 -10.50 -9.00
N THR A 559 -37.63 -9.25 -9.15
CA THR A 559 -38.49 -8.10 -8.87
C THR A 559 -39.45 -7.90 -10.03
N ASN A 560 -40.75 -7.86 -9.75
CA ASN A 560 -41.77 -7.73 -10.78
C ASN A 560 -42.35 -6.33 -10.82
N VAL A 561 -42.49 -5.80 -12.04
CA VAL A 561 -43.23 -4.58 -12.33
C VAL A 561 -44.39 -4.93 -13.25
N VAL A 562 -45.60 -4.73 -12.77
CA VAL A 562 -46.84 -4.84 -13.54
C VAL A 562 -47.13 -3.50 -14.16
N VAL A 563 -47.29 -3.47 -15.46
CA VAL A 563 -47.67 -2.28 -16.22
C VAL A 563 -49.07 -2.45 -16.76
N GLY A 564 -49.90 -1.43 -16.62
CA GLY A 564 -51.26 -1.47 -17.09
C GLY A 564 -51.81 -0.08 -17.42
N TRP A 565 -52.92 -0.07 -18.15
CA TRP A 565 -53.62 1.17 -18.56
C TRP A 565 -55.10 0.94 -18.69
N VAL A 566 -55.86 2.04 -18.79
CA VAL A 566 -57.31 1.99 -19.04
C VAL A 566 -57.56 1.54 -20.46
N GLY A 567 -58.32 0.45 -20.66
CA GLY A 567 -58.75 -0.04 -21.95
C GLY A 567 -59.86 0.80 -22.59
N ASP A 568 -60.23 0.45 -23.85
CA ASP A 568 -61.34 1.12 -24.59
C ASP A 568 -62.73 0.99 -23.89
N ASP A 569 -62.85 0.03 -22.99
CA ASP A 569 -64.05 -0.21 -22.18
C ASP A 569 -64.06 0.59 -20.86
N GLY A 570 -63.08 1.46 -20.65
CA GLY A 570 -62.93 2.27 -19.43
C GLY A 570 -62.44 1.53 -18.19
N ARG A 571 -62.07 0.24 -18.31
CA ARG A 571 -61.54 -0.55 -17.21
C ARG A 571 -60.01 -0.55 -17.16
N MET A 572 -59.44 -0.52 -15.99
CA MET A 572 -58.01 -0.71 -15.81
C MET A 572 -57.64 -2.16 -16.07
N ARG A 573 -56.63 -2.39 -16.92
CA ARG A 573 -56.12 -3.71 -17.24
C ARG A 573 -54.63 -3.80 -17.11
N ALA A 574 -54.13 -4.87 -16.52
CA ALA A 574 -52.70 -5.22 -16.57
C ALA A 574 -52.34 -5.66 -17.98
N ALA A 575 -51.35 -5.02 -18.55
CA ALA A 575 -50.93 -5.22 -19.94
C ALA A 575 -49.65 -6.07 -20.02
N ALA A 576 -48.72 -5.90 -19.10
CA ALA A 576 -47.49 -6.65 -19.09
C ALA A 576 -46.92 -6.81 -17.67
N VAL A 577 -46.11 -7.85 -17.48
CA VAL A 577 -45.24 -8.06 -16.33
C VAL A 577 -43.79 -8.00 -16.81
N PHE A 578 -43.02 -7.11 -16.23
CA PHE A 578 -41.57 -7.02 -16.41
C PHE A 578 -40.91 -7.68 -15.19
N GLU A 579 -40.19 -8.77 -15.43
CA GLU A 579 -39.32 -9.39 -14.44
C GLU A 579 -37.93 -8.77 -14.51
N LEU A 580 -37.52 -8.14 -13.43
CA LEU A 580 -36.21 -7.49 -13.32
C LEU A 580 -35.29 -8.28 -12.41
N GLU A 581 -34.02 -8.26 -12.76
CA GLU A 581 -32.98 -8.87 -11.94
C GLU A 581 -31.75 -7.94 -11.87
N ASP A 582 -30.99 -8.06 -10.80
CA ASP A 582 -29.68 -7.44 -10.71
C ASP A 582 -28.67 -8.23 -11.57
N ALA A 583 -28.02 -7.56 -12.51
CA ALA A 583 -27.16 -8.21 -13.49
C ALA A 583 -25.90 -8.79 -12.84
N VAL A 584 -25.67 -10.09 -13.05
CA VAL A 584 -24.40 -10.75 -12.66
C VAL A 584 -23.25 -10.13 -13.45
N ARG A 585 -22.10 -9.87 -12.80
CA ARG A 585 -20.91 -9.36 -13.47
C ARG A 585 -20.35 -10.39 -14.45
N GLU A 586 -19.91 -9.94 -15.60
CA GLU A 586 -19.40 -10.82 -16.67
C GLU A 586 -18.21 -11.68 -16.22
N ASP A 587 -17.38 -11.16 -15.31
CA ASP A 587 -16.19 -11.84 -14.79
C ASP A 587 -16.43 -12.64 -13.51
N ALA A 588 -17.64 -12.63 -12.96
CA ALA A 588 -17.94 -13.24 -11.65
C ALA A 588 -17.70 -14.77 -11.64
N ALA A 589 -18.18 -15.48 -12.64
CA ALA A 589 -17.97 -16.92 -12.75
C ALA A 589 -16.48 -17.28 -12.86
N GLN A 590 -15.72 -16.50 -13.62
CA GLN A 590 -14.29 -16.70 -13.75
C GLN A 590 -13.55 -16.41 -12.44
N ALA A 591 -13.92 -15.34 -11.73
CA ALA A 591 -13.34 -15.00 -10.42
C ALA A 591 -13.58 -16.09 -9.38
N VAL A 592 -14.79 -16.65 -9.34
CA VAL A 592 -15.15 -17.76 -8.45
C VAL A 592 -14.34 -19.02 -8.79
N ALA A 593 -14.19 -19.35 -10.06
CA ALA A 593 -13.37 -20.47 -10.50
C ALA A 593 -11.91 -20.30 -10.08
N GLU A 594 -11.31 -19.12 -10.34
CA GLU A 594 -9.93 -18.80 -9.95
C GLU A 594 -9.71 -18.90 -8.42
N LEU A 595 -10.68 -18.47 -7.60
CA LEU A 595 -10.62 -18.61 -6.13
C LEU A 595 -10.68 -20.08 -5.72
N SER A 596 -11.58 -20.86 -6.33
CA SER A 596 -11.75 -22.29 -6.04
C SER A 596 -10.52 -23.09 -6.45
N ASP A 597 -9.93 -22.79 -7.61
CA ASP A 597 -8.68 -23.42 -8.09
C ASP A 597 -7.49 -23.08 -7.18
N ALA A 598 -7.51 -21.91 -6.54
CA ALA A 598 -6.54 -21.53 -5.53
C ALA A 598 -6.75 -22.20 -4.15
N GLY A 599 -7.74 -23.11 -4.05
CA GLY A 599 -8.09 -23.84 -2.81
C GLY A 599 -8.85 -22.98 -1.80
N ILE A 600 -9.46 -21.88 -2.21
CA ILE A 600 -10.23 -20.97 -1.36
C ILE A 600 -11.70 -21.33 -1.45
N ARG A 601 -12.33 -21.54 -0.30
CA ARG A 601 -13.78 -21.75 -0.20
C ARG A 601 -14.51 -20.45 -0.50
N VAL A 602 -15.50 -20.47 -1.40
CA VAL A 602 -16.31 -19.30 -1.74
C VAL A 602 -17.73 -19.48 -1.20
N ILE A 603 -18.23 -18.48 -0.50
CA ILE A 603 -19.57 -18.45 0.11
C ILE A 603 -20.31 -17.21 -0.41
N LEU A 604 -21.53 -17.39 -0.90
CA LEU A 604 -22.43 -16.27 -1.22
C LEU A 604 -23.26 -15.92 0.01
N LEU A 605 -23.22 -14.65 0.42
CA LEU A 605 -23.97 -14.16 1.58
C LEU A 605 -24.87 -13.01 1.14
N THR A 606 -26.18 -13.13 1.32
CA THR A 606 -27.14 -12.12 0.82
C THR A 606 -28.40 -12.02 1.68
N GLY A 607 -29.01 -10.82 1.70
CA GLY A 607 -30.33 -10.59 2.28
C GLY A 607 -31.49 -11.05 1.41
N ASP A 608 -31.24 -11.42 0.17
CA ASP A 608 -32.28 -11.84 -0.77
C ASP A 608 -32.94 -13.18 -0.39
N ALA A 609 -34.11 -13.44 -0.99
CA ALA A 609 -34.78 -14.69 -0.90
C ALA A 609 -33.93 -15.86 -1.45
N GLU A 610 -34.05 -17.02 -0.81
CA GLU A 610 -33.22 -18.18 -1.13
C GLU A 610 -33.27 -18.62 -2.61
N PRO A 611 -34.43 -18.60 -3.33
CA PRO A 611 -34.46 -18.93 -4.75
C PRO A 611 -33.61 -18.00 -5.63
N VAL A 612 -33.61 -16.68 -5.34
CA VAL A 612 -32.82 -15.70 -6.05
C VAL A 612 -31.33 -15.95 -5.80
N ALA A 613 -30.95 -16.12 -4.53
CA ALA A 613 -29.56 -16.37 -4.12
C ALA A 613 -28.99 -17.64 -4.75
N ARG A 614 -29.75 -18.74 -4.73
CA ARG A 614 -29.34 -20.03 -5.33
C ARG A 614 -29.18 -19.95 -6.85
N ARG A 615 -30.03 -19.18 -7.53
CA ARG A 615 -29.90 -18.96 -8.97
C ARG A 615 -28.60 -18.23 -9.32
N VAL A 616 -28.35 -17.10 -8.66
CA VAL A 616 -27.10 -16.33 -8.87
C VAL A 616 -25.87 -17.19 -8.54
N ALA A 617 -25.91 -17.92 -7.42
CA ALA A 617 -24.84 -18.82 -7.02
C ALA A 617 -24.56 -19.92 -8.07
N ALA A 618 -25.61 -20.52 -8.63
CA ALA A 618 -25.50 -21.54 -9.68
C ALA A 618 -24.89 -20.95 -10.97
N GLU A 619 -25.27 -19.73 -11.35
CA GLU A 619 -24.75 -19.03 -12.52
C GLU A 619 -23.24 -18.78 -12.41
N VAL A 620 -22.75 -18.46 -11.22
CA VAL A 620 -21.31 -18.17 -10.99
C VAL A 620 -20.53 -19.37 -10.43
N GLY A 621 -21.17 -20.51 -10.16
CA GLY A 621 -20.52 -21.74 -9.69
C GLY A 621 -20.24 -21.78 -8.19
N ILE A 622 -20.99 -21.04 -7.35
CA ILE A 622 -20.89 -21.09 -5.88
C ILE A 622 -21.84 -22.14 -5.32
N GLY A 623 -21.27 -23.11 -4.58
CA GLY A 623 -22.07 -24.19 -3.93
C GLY A 623 -22.58 -23.83 -2.54
N ASP A 624 -21.96 -22.90 -1.83
CA ASP A 624 -22.30 -22.53 -0.45
C ASP A 624 -23.03 -21.18 -0.44
N VAL A 625 -24.32 -21.20 -0.06
CA VAL A 625 -25.21 -20.03 -0.11
C VAL A 625 -25.85 -19.81 1.24
N ARG A 626 -25.77 -18.58 1.73
CA ARG A 626 -26.49 -18.11 2.92
C ARG A 626 -27.40 -16.95 2.52
N ALA A 627 -28.69 -17.25 2.39
CA ALA A 627 -29.73 -16.31 1.98
C ALA A 627 -30.54 -15.76 3.16
N GLN A 628 -31.30 -14.70 2.94
CA GLN A 628 -32.20 -14.06 3.92
C GLN A 628 -31.42 -13.57 5.17
N VAL A 629 -30.22 -13.12 5.01
CA VAL A 629 -29.33 -12.69 6.11
C VAL A 629 -29.41 -11.17 6.29
N SER A 630 -29.84 -10.72 7.47
CA SER A 630 -29.85 -9.29 7.82
C SER A 630 -28.40 -8.73 7.93
N PRO A 631 -28.21 -7.41 7.96
CA PRO A 631 -26.87 -6.82 8.18
C PRO A 631 -26.19 -7.35 9.46
N GLU A 632 -26.92 -7.47 10.57
CA GLU A 632 -26.42 -8.07 11.82
C GLU A 632 -26.11 -9.56 11.64
N GLY A 633 -26.94 -10.26 10.87
CA GLY A 633 -26.73 -11.66 10.52
C GLY A 633 -25.47 -11.87 9.68
N LYS A 634 -25.08 -10.90 8.82
CA LYS A 634 -23.82 -10.95 8.07
C LYS A 634 -22.62 -10.91 9.01
N LEU A 635 -22.64 -10.01 10.00
CA LEU A 635 -21.64 -9.94 11.05
C LEU A 635 -21.54 -11.26 11.84
N ALA A 636 -22.68 -11.81 12.24
CA ALA A 636 -22.75 -13.09 12.97
C ALA A 636 -22.18 -14.24 12.13
N ALA A 637 -22.47 -14.29 10.82
CA ALA A 637 -21.95 -15.31 9.92
C ALA A 637 -20.43 -15.26 9.78
N ILE A 638 -19.83 -14.07 9.68
CA ILE A 638 -18.36 -13.88 9.67
C ILE A 638 -17.78 -14.34 11.01
N THR A 639 -18.34 -13.91 12.12
CA THR A 639 -17.87 -14.28 13.47
C THR A 639 -17.94 -15.80 13.69
N GLN A 640 -19.00 -16.46 13.23
CA GLN A 640 -19.13 -17.91 13.30
C GLN A 640 -18.03 -18.63 12.50
N LEU A 641 -17.80 -18.23 11.24
CA LEU A 641 -16.75 -18.81 10.40
C LEU A 641 -15.36 -18.67 11.05
N LYS A 642 -15.08 -17.51 11.67
CA LYS A 642 -13.84 -17.29 12.43
C LYS A 642 -13.74 -18.18 13.65
N ALA A 643 -14.84 -18.39 14.38
CA ALA A 643 -14.91 -19.32 15.52
C ALA A 643 -14.69 -20.78 15.09
N GLU A 644 -15.06 -21.15 13.87
CA GLU A 644 -14.76 -22.45 13.26
C GLU A 644 -13.28 -22.60 12.84
N GLY A 645 -12.45 -21.57 13.11
CA GLY A 645 -11.02 -21.56 12.80
C GLY A 645 -10.68 -21.16 11.35
N ARG A 646 -11.66 -20.66 10.59
CA ARG A 646 -11.46 -20.18 9.23
C ARG A 646 -10.78 -18.81 9.21
N ARG A 647 -10.03 -18.55 8.15
CA ARG A 647 -9.48 -17.24 7.82
C ARG A 647 -10.30 -16.60 6.73
N VAL A 648 -11.15 -15.66 7.12
CA VAL A 648 -12.25 -15.15 6.31
C VAL A 648 -11.90 -13.80 5.70
N ALA A 649 -12.00 -13.70 4.36
CA ALA A 649 -12.13 -12.42 3.69
C ALA A 649 -13.61 -12.14 3.41
N MET A 650 -14.06 -10.92 3.72
CA MET A 650 -15.39 -10.41 3.31
C MET A 650 -15.19 -9.46 2.13
N VAL A 651 -15.96 -9.64 1.06
CA VAL A 651 -16.00 -8.77 -0.11
C VAL A 651 -17.39 -8.17 -0.23
N GLY A 652 -17.48 -6.84 -0.24
CA GLY A 652 -18.76 -6.13 -0.27
C GLY A 652 -18.61 -4.71 -0.84
N ASP A 653 -19.76 -4.06 -1.12
CA ASP A 653 -19.81 -2.65 -1.52
C ASP A 653 -19.97 -1.71 -0.31
N GLY A 654 -20.26 -2.26 0.85
CA GLY A 654 -20.27 -1.62 2.17
C GLY A 654 -21.48 -0.74 2.48
N VAL A 655 -22.50 -0.72 1.64
CA VAL A 655 -23.73 0.00 1.99
C VAL A 655 -24.38 -0.63 3.25
N ASN A 656 -24.34 -1.98 3.30
CA ASN A 656 -24.92 -2.78 4.40
C ASN A 656 -23.87 -3.70 5.08
N ASP A 657 -22.62 -3.68 4.65
CA ASP A 657 -21.61 -4.68 4.99
C ASP A 657 -20.44 -4.15 5.80
N ALA A 658 -20.41 -2.85 6.12
CA ALA A 658 -19.27 -2.20 6.79
C ALA A 658 -18.87 -2.93 8.09
N ALA A 659 -19.83 -3.36 8.91
CA ALA A 659 -19.55 -4.12 10.12
C ALA A 659 -18.98 -5.52 9.85
N ALA A 660 -19.46 -6.21 8.81
CA ALA A 660 -18.96 -7.52 8.40
C ALA A 660 -17.56 -7.43 7.77
N LEU A 661 -17.30 -6.38 6.98
CA LEU A 661 -15.98 -6.06 6.43
C LEU A 661 -14.96 -5.86 7.56
N ALA A 662 -15.27 -4.99 8.53
CA ALA A 662 -14.41 -4.70 9.67
C ALA A 662 -14.17 -5.91 10.59
N ALA A 663 -15.15 -6.79 10.74
CA ALA A 663 -15.06 -7.97 11.60
C ALA A 663 -14.30 -9.15 10.96
N SER A 664 -14.13 -9.14 9.63
CA SER A 664 -13.42 -10.20 8.89
C SER A 664 -11.90 -10.17 9.19
N ASP A 665 -11.17 -11.24 8.80
CA ASP A 665 -9.69 -11.20 8.86
C ASP A 665 -9.11 -10.33 7.74
N LEU A 666 -9.88 -10.10 6.67
CA LEU A 666 -9.56 -9.22 5.56
C LEU A 666 -10.85 -8.65 4.96
N GLY A 667 -11.08 -7.35 5.12
CA GLY A 667 -12.16 -6.63 4.46
C GLY A 667 -11.72 -6.15 3.08
N ILE A 668 -12.49 -6.47 2.03
CA ILE A 668 -12.25 -6.03 0.66
C ILE A 668 -13.46 -5.23 0.17
N ALA A 669 -13.29 -3.92 0.01
CA ALA A 669 -14.33 -3.03 -0.48
C ALA A 669 -14.28 -2.92 -2.01
N MET A 670 -15.43 -3.06 -2.68
CA MET A 670 -15.56 -2.83 -4.13
C MET A 670 -15.62 -1.33 -4.45
N GLY A 671 -15.06 -0.92 -5.59
CA GLY A 671 -14.85 0.49 -5.94
C GLY A 671 -16.10 1.37 -6.08
N ALA A 672 -17.25 0.76 -6.36
CA ALA A 672 -18.54 1.44 -6.37
C ALA A 672 -19.12 1.65 -4.95
N GLY A 673 -18.46 1.14 -3.90
CA GLY A 673 -18.92 1.16 -2.52
C GLY A 673 -18.90 2.54 -1.87
N THR A 674 -19.63 2.66 -0.78
CA THR A 674 -19.72 3.88 0.03
C THR A 674 -18.39 4.24 0.70
N ASP A 675 -18.24 5.50 1.13
CA ASP A 675 -17.08 5.94 1.91
C ASP A 675 -16.92 5.12 3.21
N ALA A 676 -18.03 4.71 3.83
CA ALA A 676 -18.01 3.83 5.01
C ALA A 676 -17.36 2.47 4.73
N ALA A 677 -17.61 1.87 3.55
CA ALA A 677 -16.96 0.61 3.15
C ALA A 677 -15.46 0.76 2.96
N ARG A 678 -15.06 1.85 2.33
CA ARG A 678 -13.65 2.15 2.07
C ARG A 678 -12.86 2.36 3.35
N HIS A 679 -13.49 2.90 4.39
CA HIS A 679 -12.88 3.02 5.72
C HIS A 679 -12.88 1.71 6.52
N ALA A 680 -13.86 0.83 6.27
CA ALA A 680 -13.94 -0.47 6.93
C ALA A 680 -13.11 -1.58 6.27
N GLY A 681 -12.67 -1.37 5.02
CA GLY A 681 -11.92 -2.35 4.23
C GLY A 681 -10.41 -2.25 4.42
N ASP A 682 -9.75 -3.38 4.55
CA ASP A 682 -8.28 -3.49 4.52
C ASP A 682 -7.71 -3.34 3.10
N ILE A 683 -8.51 -3.69 2.09
CA ILE A 683 -8.21 -3.51 0.67
C ILE A 683 -9.40 -2.84 0.00
N THR A 684 -9.13 -1.81 -0.80
CA THR A 684 -10.13 -1.15 -1.66
C THR A 684 -9.78 -1.41 -3.12
N LEU A 685 -10.76 -1.92 -3.88
CA LEU A 685 -10.65 -2.12 -5.32
C LEU A 685 -11.24 -0.89 -6.02
N THR A 686 -10.47 -0.22 -6.88
CA THR A 686 -10.97 0.99 -7.58
C THR A 686 -11.80 0.67 -8.82
N GLY A 687 -11.60 -0.51 -9.39
CA GLY A 687 -12.37 -1.00 -10.54
C GLY A 687 -13.65 -1.76 -10.15
N SER A 688 -14.38 -2.13 -11.16
CA SER A 688 -15.69 -2.81 -11.03
C SER A 688 -15.60 -4.34 -11.19
N ARG A 689 -14.42 -4.91 -11.44
CA ARG A 689 -14.26 -6.34 -11.76
C ARG A 689 -14.03 -7.19 -10.52
N LEU A 690 -14.79 -8.27 -10.39
CA LEU A 690 -14.63 -9.21 -9.27
C LEU A 690 -13.27 -9.95 -9.30
N ARG A 691 -12.68 -10.13 -10.49
CA ARG A 691 -11.32 -10.68 -10.65
C ARG A 691 -10.22 -9.86 -9.98
N GLN A 692 -10.45 -8.59 -9.66
CA GLN A 692 -9.50 -7.83 -8.85
C GLN A 692 -9.32 -8.42 -7.46
N VAL A 693 -10.32 -9.15 -6.91
CA VAL A 693 -10.18 -9.90 -5.64
C VAL A 693 -9.13 -10.99 -5.76
N THR A 694 -9.18 -11.79 -6.84
CA THR A 694 -8.19 -12.87 -7.09
C THR A 694 -6.80 -12.29 -7.29
N THR A 695 -6.71 -11.18 -8.03
CA THR A 695 -5.45 -10.44 -8.27
C THR A 695 -4.89 -9.89 -6.96
N ALA A 696 -5.70 -9.30 -6.09
CA ALA A 696 -5.29 -8.75 -4.79
C ALA A 696 -4.72 -9.84 -3.88
N LEU A 697 -5.41 -10.98 -3.77
CA LEU A 697 -4.94 -12.12 -2.97
C LEU A 697 -3.64 -12.72 -3.52
N SER A 698 -3.52 -12.86 -4.86
CA SER A 698 -2.33 -13.40 -5.51
C SER A 698 -1.13 -12.47 -5.37
N LEU A 699 -1.33 -11.15 -5.55
CA LEU A 699 -0.30 -10.13 -5.35
C LEU A 699 0.20 -10.13 -3.91
N SER A 700 -0.72 -10.16 -2.93
CA SER A 700 -0.38 -10.21 -1.51
C SER A 700 0.46 -11.44 -1.16
N ARG A 701 0.09 -12.63 -1.68
CA ARG A 701 0.87 -13.86 -1.51
C ARG A 701 2.28 -13.75 -2.10
N ARG A 702 2.41 -13.13 -3.28
CA ARG A 702 3.73 -12.90 -3.92
C ARG A 702 4.58 -11.92 -3.13
N VAL A 703 4.01 -10.81 -2.65
CA VAL A 703 4.71 -9.83 -1.81
C VAL A 703 5.25 -10.50 -0.55
N MET A 704 4.41 -11.26 0.16
CA MET A 704 4.81 -11.97 1.37
C MET A 704 5.84 -13.08 1.11
N SER A 705 5.77 -13.76 -0.02
CA SER A 705 6.78 -14.74 -0.44
C SER A 705 8.15 -14.08 -0.66
N VAL A 706 8.17 -12.92 -1.33
CA VAL A 706 9.39 -12.13 -1.54
C VAL A 706 9.96 -11.65 -0.21
N ILE A 707 9.12 -11.14 0.71
CA ILE A 707 9.56 -10.71 2.05
C ILE A 707 10.21 -11.87 2.81
N ARG A 708 9.57 -13.03 2.84
CA ARG A 708 10.13 -14.23 3.51
C ARG A 708 11.44 -14.68 2.88
N GLY A 709 11.51 -14.69 1.54
CA GLY A 709 12.74 -15.00 0.82
C GLY A 709 13.87 -14.03 1.13
N ASN A 710 13.57 -12.72 1.15
CA ASN A 710 14.51 -11.67 1.50
C ASN A 710 15.04 -11.85 2.93
N LEU A 711 14.14 -12.09 3.90
CA LEU A 711 14.50 -12.31 5.30
C LEU A 711 15.35 -13.58 5.46
N PHE A 712 14.96 -14.67 4.80
CA PHE A 712 15.74 -15.91 4.83
C PHE A 712 17.17 -15.66 4.35
N TRP A 713 17.35 -15.06 3.19
CA TRP A 713 18.69 -14.81 2.64
C TRP A 713 19.48 -13.79 3.45
N ALA A 714 18.81 -12.75 4.01
CA ALA A 714 19.47 -11.75 4.87
C ALA A 714 20.07 -12.35 6.16
N PHE A 715 19.56 -13.49 6.63
CA PHE A 715 20.09 -14.18 7.79
C PHE A 715 20.94 -15.40 7.45
N ALA A 716 20.53 -16.20 6.47
CA ALA A 716 21.12 -17.51 6.19
C ALA A 716 22.61 -17.44 5.89
N TYR A 717 23.03 -16.48 5.04
CA TYR A 717 24.44 -16.36 4.70
C TYR A 717 25.30 -15.88 5.90
N ASN A 718 24.76 -14.99 6.76
CA ASN A 718 25.45 -14.54 7.97
C ASN A 718 25.68 -15.71 8.93
N VAL A 719 24.64 -16.48 9.20
CA VAL A 719 24.72 -17.64 10.11
C VAL A 719 25.67 -18.71 9.54
N ALA A 720 25.62 -18.98 8.25
CA ALA A 720 26.49 -19.95 7.60
C ALA A 720 27.98 -19.50 7.57
N ALA A 721 28.24 -18.20 7.45
CA ALA A 721 29.59 -17.67 7.36
C ALA A 721 30.23 -17.39 8.74
N LEU A 722 29.45 -17.31 9.82
CA LEU A 722 29.99 -17.10 11.19
C LEU A 722 31.02 -18.16 11.62
N PRO A 723 30.78 -19.46 11.46
CA PRO A 723 31.81 -20.48 11.78
C PRO A 723 33.08 -20.33 10.96
N LEU A 724 32.97 -19.98 9.68
CA LEU A 724 34.11 -19.74 8.79
C LEU A 724 34.90 -18.49 9.21
N ALA A 725 34.22 -17.45 9.67
CA ALA A 725 34.86 -16.26 10.21
C ALA A 725 35.57 -16.57 11.54
N ALA A 726 34.90 -17.27 12.45
CA ALA A 726 35.47 -17.66 13.76
C ALA A 726 36.67 -18.60 13.62
N SER A 727 36.69 -19.49 12.62
CA SER A 727 37.83 -20.36 12.33
C SER A 727 38.99 -19.69 11.60
N GLY A 728 38.88 -18.36 11.30
CA GLY A 728 39.93 -17.61 10.59
C GLY A 728 39.99 -17.88 9.07
N LEU A 729 39.05 -18.68 8.53
CA LEU A 729 39.01 -19.01 7.09
C LEU A 729 38.41 -17.92 6.22
N LEU A 730 37.70 -16.95 6.82
CA LEU A 730 37.00 -15.88 6.10
C LEU A 730 37.76 -14.56 6.26
N ASN A 731 38.25 -14.02 5.15
CA ASN A 731 38.84 -12.68 5.12
C ASN A 731 37.76 -11.61 5.35
N PRO A 732 37.98 -10.60 6.22
CA PRO A 732 37.05 -9.51 6.48
C PRO A 732 36.60 -8.71 5.23
N MET A 733 37.43 -8.61 4.20
CA MET A 733 37.07 -7.96 2.93
C MET A 733 36.01 -8.76 2.17
N ILE A 734 36.14 -10.10 2.14
CA ILE A 734 35.16 -11.00 1.52
C ILE A 734 33.84 -10.90 2.27
N ALA A 735 33.90 -10.80 3.61
CA ALA A 735 32.72 -10.59 4.44
C ALA A 735 31.99 -9.26 4.08
N GLY A 736 32.74 -8.16 3.91
CA GLY A 736 32.20 -6.87 3.47
C GLY A 736 31.56 -6.90 2.08
N ALA A 737 32.21 -7.57 1.14
CA ALA A 737 31.67 -7.76 -0.21
C ALA A 737 30.38 -8.60 -0.20
N ALA A 738 30.32 -9.69 0.58
CA ALA A 738 29.15 -10.52 0.72
C ALA A 738 27.92 -9.74 1.27
N MET A 739 28.14 -8.82 2.22
CA MET A 739 27.10 -7.94 2.74
C MET A 739 26.53 -7.01 1.67
N ALA A 740 27.40 -6.38 0.85
CA ALA A 740 26.97 -5.52 -0.26
C ALA A 740 26.14 -6.31 -1.29
N PHE A 741 26.58 -7.52 -1.62
CA PHE A 741 25.86 -8.43 -2.52
C PHE A 741 24.49 -8.86 -1.94
N SER A 742 24.40 -9.13 -0.66
CA SER A 742 23.13 -9.46 0.01
C SER A 742 22.12 -8.33 -0.10
N SER A 743 22.55 -7.09 0.15
CA SER A 743 21.68 -5.90 0.01
C SER A 743 21.19 -5.72 -1.44
N LEU A 744 22.09 -5.90 -2.41
CA LEU A 744 21.74 -5.86 -3.83
C LEU A 744 20.73 -6.96 -4.20
N PHE A 745 20.93 -8.18 -3.72
CA PHE A 745 20.03 -9.32 -3.96
C PHE A 745 18.61 -9.02 -3.45
N VAL A 746 18.46 -8.54 -2.20
CA VAL A 746 17.18 -8.21 -1.58
C VAL A 746 16.43 -7.16 -2.40
N VAL A 747 17.13 -6.14 -2.88
CA VAL A 747 16.56 -5.10 -3.73
C VAL A 747 16.08 -5.68 -5.07
N LEU A 748 16.96 -6.41 -5.77
CA LEU A 748 16.62 -6.99 -7.08
C LEU A 748 15.47 -7.99 -6.98
N ASN A 749 15.43 -8.79 -5.93
CA ASN A 749 14.32 -9.72 -5.68
C ASN A 749 13.01 -8.98 -5.43
N SER A 750 13.04 -7.86 -4.67
CA SER A 750 11.85 -7.03 -4.44
C SER A 750 11.36 -6.34 -5.72
N LEU A 751 12.27 -5.87 -6.58
CA LEU A 751 11.91 -5.23 -7.86
C LEU A 751 11.21 -6.18 -8.84
N ARG A 752 11.31 -7.49 -8.69
CA ARG A 752 10.54 -8.47 -9.48
C ARG A 752 9.03 -8.30 -9.30
N LEU A 753 8.59 -7.74 -8.17
CA LEU A 753 7.18 -7.46 -7.91
C LEU A 753 6.57 -6.43 -8.87
N ARG A 754 7.38 -5.59 -9.53
CA ARG A 754 6.88 -4.67 -10.58
C ARG A 754 6.18 -5.37 -11.74
N ARG A 755 6.51 -6.65 -11.98
CA ARG A 755 5.93 -7.48 -13.04
C ARG A 755 4.87 -8.46 -12.51
N ALA A 756 4.45 -8.33 -11.25
CA ALA A 756 3.42 -9.15 -10.66
C ALA A 756 2.03 -8.64 -11.09
N GLY A 757 1.08 -9.55 -11.36
CA GLY A 757 -0.29 -9.24 -11.78
C GLY A 757 -0.62 -9.89 -13.07
#